data_f87d798e30033986f7a0d9561337ae45
#
_entry.id   f87d798e30033986f7a0d9561337ae45
#
_cell.length_a   1.000
_cell.length_b   1.000
_cell.length_c   1.000
_cell.angle_alpha   90.00
_cell.angle_beta   90.00
_cell.angle_gamma   90.00
#
_symmetry.space_group_name_H-M   'P 1'
#
loop_
_entity.id
_entity.type
_entity.pdbx_description
1 polymer ?
#
loop_
_entity_poly.entity_id
_entity_poly.type
_entity_poly.pdbx_seq_one_letter_code
_entity_poly.pdbx_strand_id
1 'polypeptide(L)'
;MATATKKKKSTVKKNLVIVESPAKAKTIEKYLGRNYKVLASVGHIRDLKKSSMSVDIENNYEPQYINIRGKGPLINDLKKEAKKANKVFLASDPDREGEAISWHLAHILNLDENDANRVVFNEITKDAVKNAFKEPRKIDMDLVDAQQARRILDRLVGYSISPILWKKVKKGLSAGRVQSIALKLIIDRENEINAFQPEEYWTVDAVFKKGTKQFHASFYGVDGKKMKLTSNDEVKEVLSRLTSKDFSVDQVDKKERKRNAPLPYTTSSMQMDAANKINFRTRKTMMVAQQLYEGINIGSGVQGLITYMRTDSTRISPVAQNEAASFITDRFGSKYSKHGSKVKNASGAQDAHEAIRPSSVFNTPESIAKYLDKDQLKLYTLIWNRFVASQMTAAVFDTMAVKLSQNGVQFAANGSQVKFDGYLAIYNDSDKNKMLPDMAVGDVVKQVNSKPEQHFTQPPARYSEATLIKTLEENGVGRPSTYAPTIETIQKRYYVRLAAKRFEPTELGEIVNKLIVEYFPDIVNVTFTAEMEGKLDDVEVGKEQWRRVIDTFYKPFSKEVAKAEEEMEKIQIKDEPAGFDCEVCGSPMVIKLGRFGKFYACSNFPDCRHTQAIVKEIGVECPSCHQGQIIERKTKRNRLFYGCNRYPECEFTSWDKPVGRDCPKCGNFLMEKKVRGGGKQVVCSKGDYEEEKIK
;
A
#
# COMPACT_ATOMS: atom_id res chain seq x y z
N MET A 1 -69.59 32.43 -15.89
CA MET A 1 -68.90 31.27 -15.24
C MET A 1 -67.84 30.75 -16.20
N ALA A 2 -66.54 31.10 -16.00
CA ALA A 2 -65.44 30.63 -16.84
C ALA A 2 -64.78 29.50 -16.13
N THR A 3 -64.90 28.28 -16.69
CA THR A 3 -64.25 27.07 -16.23
C THR A 3 -62.77 27.07 -16.55
N ALA A 4 -61.92 27.27 -15.56
CA ALA A 4 -60.49 27.20 -15.67
C ALA A 4 -60.03 25.72 -15.84
N THR A 5 -59.74 25.32 -17.05
CA THR A 5 -59.13 24.05 -17.36
C THR A 5 -57.67 24.00 -16.82
N LYS A 6 -57.46 23.30 -15.70
CA LYS A 6 -56.11 22.95 -15.20
C LYS A 6 -55.41 22.09 -16.23
N LYS A 7 -54.46 22.65 -17.01
CA LYS A 7 -53.52 21.91 -17.81
C LYS A 7 -52.71 20.96 -16.91
N LYS A 8 -52.96 19.65 -17.01
CA LYS A 8 -52.08 18.62 -16.47
C LYS A 8 -50.72 18.83 -17.09
N LYS A 9 -49.74 19.24 -16.28
CA LYS A 9 -48.29 19.19 -16.67
C LYS A 9 -47.97 17.75 -16.97
N SER A 10 -47.72 17.42 -18.24
CA SER A 10 -47.15 16.13 -18.63
C SER A 10 -45.77 16.04 -17.98
N THR A 11 -45.67 15.21 -16.94
CA THR A 11 -44.34 14.93 -16.35
C THR A 11 -43.56 14.07 -17.33
N VAL A 12 -42.59 14.68 -18.05
CA VAL A 12 -41.67 13.96 -18.89
C VAL A 12 -40.96 12.92 -18.03
N LYS A 13 -41.12 11.62 -18.39
CA LYS A 13 -40.45 10.54 -17.69
C LYS A 13 -38.94 10.73 -17.78
N LYS A 14 -38.25 10.77 -16.65
CA LYS A 14 -36.78 10.88 -16.59
C LYS A 14 -36.14 9.52 -16.79
N ASN A 15 -34.91 9.53 -17.30
CA ASN A 15 -34.05 8.35 -17.25
C ASN A 15 -33.50 8.18 -15.82
N LEU A 16 -33.38 6.93 -15.37
CA LEU A 16 -32.77 6.58 -14.09
C LEU A 16 -31.32 6.13 -14.35
N VAL A 17 -30.39 6.66 -13.57
CA VAL A 17 -28.98 6.20 -13.55
C VAL A 17 -28.69 5.67 -12.16
N ILE A 18 -28.09 4.48 -12.08
CA ILE A 18 -27.69 3.88 -10.81
C ILE A 18 -26.18 3.75 -10.80
N VAL A 19 -25.55 4.34 -9.78
CA VAL A 19 -24.11 4.32 -9.51
C VAL A 19 -23.81 3.67 -8.16
N GLU A 20 -22.55 3.48 -7.81
CA GLU A 20 -22.21 2.79 -6.55
C GLU A 20 -22.28 3.68 -5.32
N SER A 21 -21.92 4.95 -5.44
CA SER A 21 -21.79 5.83 -4.28
C SER A 21 -22.62 7.10 -4.38
N PRO A 22 -23.08 7.65 -3.23
CA PRO A 22 -23.80 8.93 -3.20
C PRO A 22 -22.97 10.13 -3.71
N ALA A 23 -21.66 10.07 -3.56
CA ALA A 23 -20.77 11.14 -4.06
C ALA A 23 -20.78 11.18 -5.59
N LYS A 24 -20.61 10.01 -6.25
CA LYS A 24 -20.75 9.87 -7.71
C LYS A 24 -22.13 10.33 -8.18
N ALA A 25 -23.20 9.93 -7.49
CA ALA A 25 -24.57 10.29 -7.87
C ALA A 25 -24.72 11.82 -7.99
N LYS A 26 -24.24 12.56 -7.00
CA LYS A 26 -24.31 14.04 -6.99
C LYS A 26 -23.52 14.67 -8.13
N THR A 27 -22.36 14.13 -8.46
CA THR A 27 -21.50 14.63 -9.52
C THR A 27 -22.10 14.38 -10.90
N ILE A 28 -22.51 13.14 -11.16
CA ILE A 28 -23.03 12.69 -12.45
C ILE A 28 -24.39 13.34 -12.75
N GLU A 29 -25.27 13.50 -11.76
CA GLU A 29 -26.57 14.15 -11.95
C GLU A 29 -26.45 15.58 -12.46
N LYS A 30 -25.46 16.33 -11.94
CA LYS A 30 -25.17 17.70 -12.44
C LYS A 30 -24.74 17.73 -13.89
N TYR A 31 -23.99 16.72 -14.36
CA TYR A 31 -23.52 16.64 -15.73
C TYR A 31 -24.60 16.26 -16.73
N LEU A 32 -25.50 15.35 -16.33
CA LEU A 32 -26.55 14.83 -17.20
C LEU A 32 -27.79 15.75 -17.27
N GLY A 33 -28.02 16.55 -16.24
CA GLY A 33 -29.07 17.55 -16.21
C GLY A 33 -30.48 17.00 -15.92
N ARG A 34 -31.52 17.80 -16.24
CA ARG A 34 -32.89 17.62 -15.74
C ARG A 34 -33.62 16.35 -16.23
N ASN A 35 -33.17 15.77 -17.33
CA ASN A 35 -33.80 14.58 -17.92
C ASN A 35 -33.36 13.27 -17.24
N TYR A 36 -32.43 13.34 -16.30
CA TYR A 36 -31.90 12.21 -15.56
C TYR A 36 -32.16 12.35 -14.06
N LYS A 37 -32.34 11.21 -13.41
CA LYS A 37 -32.31 11.06 -11.97
C LYS A 37 -31.22 10.07 -11.62
N VAL A 38 -30.30 10.45 -10.73
CA VAL A 38 -29.17 9.57 -10.37
C VAL A 38 -29.32 9.10 -8.93
N LEU A 39 -29.26 7.80 -8.71
CA LEU A 39 -29.34 7.15 -7.40
C LEU A 39 -28.09 6.31 -7.15
N ALA A 40 -27.81 5.99 -5.90
CA ALA A 40 -26.70 5.15 -5.50
C ALA A 40 -27.18 3.82 -4.91
N SER A 41 -26.53 2.71 -5.33
CA SER A 41 -26.73 1.37 -4.74
C SER A 41 -26.03 1.21 -3.38
N VAL A 42 -25.08 2.12 -3.09
CA VAL A 42 -24.22 2.05 -1.89
C VAL A 42 -23.46 0.70 -1.83
N GLY A 43 -22.78 0.36 -2.92
CA GLY A 43 -22.08 -0.91 -3.12
C GLY A 43 -23.00 -2.05 -3.52
N HIS A 44 -22.59 -3.30 -3.24
CA HIS A 44 -23.39 -4.48 -3.54
C HIS A 44 -24.74 -4.48 -2.82
N ILE A 45 -25.77 -4.94 -3.53
CA ILE A 45 -27.14 -5.11 -3.00
C ILE A 45 -27.53 -6.58 -2.84
N ARG A 46 -26.78 -7.47 -3.48
CA ARG A 46 -26.97 -8.93 -3.51
C ARG A 46 -25.62 -9.60 -3.29
N ASP A 47 -25.54 -10.66 -2.51
CA ASP A 47 -24.32 -11.43 -2.24
C ASP A 47 -24.68 -12.85 -1.77
N LEU A 48 -23.65 -13.72 -1.69
CA LEU A 48 -23.77 -15.04 -1.09
C LEU A 48 -24.11 -14.92 0.40
N LYS A 49 -24.96 -15.81 0.92
CA LYS A 49 -25.38 -15.82 2.33
C LYS A 49 -24.16 -15.97 3.27
N LYS A 50 -24.07 -15.11 4.27
CA LYS A 50 -22.91 -15.10 5.21
C LYS A 50 -22.87 -16.26 6.20
N SER A 51 -23.98 -16.94 6.43
CA SER A 51 -24.09 -18.01 7.44
C SER A 51 -23.90 -19.43 6.89
N SER A 52 -23.72 -19.58 5.57
CA SER A 52 -23.58 -20.88 4.91
C SER A 52 -22.62 -20.78 3.72
N MET A 53 -22.25 -21.92 3.15
CA MET A 53 -21.45 -22.01 1.93
C MET A 53 -22.08 -21.20 0.80
N SER A 54 -23.41 -21.33 0.60
CA SER A 54 -24.16 -20.66 -0.48
C SER A 54 -23.62 -20.90 -1.90
N VAL A 55 -22.93 -21.99 -2.09
CA VAL A 55 -22.49 -22.51 -3.38
C VAL A 55 -22.91 -23.97 -3.43
N ASP A 56 -23.68 -24.34 -4.44
CA ASP A 56 -24.15 -25.69 -4.65
C ASP A 56 -23.07 -26.45 -5.46
N ILE A 57 -22.24 -27.20 -4.73
CA ILE A 57 -21.08 -27.90 -5.31
C ILE A 57 -21.53 -29.01 -6.24
N GLU A 58 -22.58 -29.75 -5.86
CA GLU A 58 -23.11 -30.88 -6.65
C GLU A 58 -23.81 -30.41 -7.92
N ASN A 59 -24.40 -29.21 -7.87
CA ASN A 59 -25.05 -28.59 -9.02
C ASN A 59 -24.08 -27.60 -9.71
N ASN A 60 -22.89 -28.09 -10.07
CA ASN A 60 -21.90 -27.38 -10.89
C ASN A 60 -21.53 -25.99 -10.34
N TYR A 61 -21.37 -25.91 -9.02
CA TYR A 61 -20.96 -24.69 -8.28
C TYR A 61 -21.94 -23.52 -8.37
N GLU A 62 -23.24 -23.80 -8.53
CA GLU A 62 -24.26 -22.76 -8.68
C GLU A 62 -24.32 -21.85 -7.44
N PRO A 63 -24.13 -20.52 -7.58
CA PRO A 63 -24.12 -19.61 -6.46
C PRO A 63 -25.54 -19.23 -6.01
N GLN A 64 -25.81 -19.36 -4.73
CA GLN A 64 -27.09 -18.99 -4.11
C GLN A 64 -27.04 -17.56 -3.59
N TYR A 65 -27.33 -16.60 -4.45
CA TYR A 65 -27.35 -15.19 -4.09
C TYR A 65 -28.65 -14.79 -3.36
N ILE A 66 -28.47 -13.95 -2.31
CA ILE A 66 -29.57 -13.33 -1.57
C ILE A 66 -29.42 -11.81 -1.53
N ASN A 67 -30.50 -11.10 -1.32
CA ASN A 67 -30.43 -9.68 -1.03
C ASN A 67 -29.72 -9.44 0.31
N ILE A 68 -28.78 -8.50 0.33
CA ILE A 68 -28.01 -8.19 1.52
C ILE A 68 -28.95 -7.66 2.62
N ARG A 69 -28.85 -8.24 3.83
CA ARG A 69 -29.64 -7.83 4.99
C ARG A 69 -29.45 -6.34 5.27
N GLY A 70 -30.55 -5.61 5.46
CA GLY A 70 -30.56 -4.15 5.67
C GLY A 70 -30.65 -3.32 4.39
N LYS A 71 -30.52 -3.91 3.20
CA LYS A 71 -30.67 -3.22 1.91
C LYS A 71 -32.11 -3.18 1.39
N GLY A 72 -33.05 -3.84 2.04
CA GLY A 72 -34.46 -3.92 1.60
C GLY A 72 -35.09 -2.56 1.27
N PRO A 73 -35.05 -1.55 2.16
CA PRO A 73 -35.59 -0.22 1.85
C PRO A 73 -34.99 0.39 0.58
N LEU A 74 -33.65 0.34 0.43
CA LEU A 74 -32.94 0.84 -0.74
C LEU A 74 -33.38 0.12 -2.03
N ILE A 75 -33.49 -1.21 -1.98
CA ILE A 75 -33.94 -2.03 -3.12
C ILE A 75 -35.35 -1.64 -3.53
N ASN A 76 -36.25 -1.44 -2.57
CA ASN A 76 -37.62 -1.01 -2.84
C ASN A 76 -37.67 0.38 -3.49
N ASP A 77 -36.86 1.32 -3.02
CA ASP A 77 -36.76 2.65 -3.60
C ASP A 77 -36.22 2.58 -5.04
N LEU A 78 -35.17 1.80 -5.29
CA LEU A 78 -34.65 1.58 -6.64
C LEU A 78 -35.71 0.97 -7.57
N LYS A 79 -36.43 -0.06 -7.14
CA LYS A 79 -37.53 -0.68 -7.91
C LYS A 79 -38.65 0.33 -8.22
N LYS A 80 -39.03 1.16 -7.24
CA LYS A 80 -40.08 2.19 -7.41
C LYS A 80 -39.67 3.23 -8.44
N GLU A 81 -38.40 3.67 -8.41
CA GLU A 81 -37.92 4.68 -9.34
C GLU A 81 -37.65 4.09 -10.74
N ALA A 82 -37.16 2.84 -10.83
CA ALA A 82 -37.00 2.15 -12.10
C ALA A 82 -38.34 1.99 -12.86
N LYS A 83 -39.42 1.64 -12.17
CA LYS A 83 -40.78 1.55 -12.78
C LYS A 83 -41.30 2.88 -13.34
N LYS A 84 -40.85 4.01 -12.79
CA LYS A 84 -41.23 5.35 -13.26
C LYS A 84 -40.35 5.87 -14.37
N ALA A 85 -39.14 5.30 -14.52
CA ALA A 85 -38.13 5.77 -15.45
C ALA A 85 -38.53 5.47 -16.92
N ASN A 86 -38.03 6.30 -17.83
CA ASN A 86 -38.11 6.04 -19.26
C ASN A 86 -37.12 4.93 -19.66
N LYS A 87 -35.89 5.02 -19.21
CA LYS A 87 -34.81 4.03 -19.37
C LYS A 87 -33.97 4.00 -18.09
N VAL A 88 -33.43 2.82 -17.74
CA VAL A 88 -32.53 2.63 -16.62
C VAL A 88 -31.12 2.43 -17.16
N PHE A 89 -30.15 3.15 -16.62
CA PHE A 89 -28.72 3.00 -16.91
C PHE A 89 -27.97 2.55 -15.65
N LEU A 90 -27.03 1.62 -15.84
CA LEU A 90 -26.19 1.06 -14.80
C LEU A 90 -24.76 1.59 -15.00
N ALA A 91 -24.36 2.53 -14.15
CA ALA A 91 -23.11 3.29 -14.29
C ALA A 91 -22.16 3.08 -13.10
N SER A 92 -21.97 1.82 -12.71
CA SER A 92 -20.97 1.39 -11.72
C SER A 92 -19.54 1.47 -12.29
N ASP A 93 -18.52 1.29 -11.44
CA ASP A 93 -17.11 1.38 -11.78
C ASP A 93 -16.72 0.50 -12.98
N PRO A 94 -15.62 0.82 -13.68
CA PRO A 94 -15.22 0.12 -14.91
C PRO A 94 -14.53 -1.24 -14.65
N ASP A 95 -14.47 -1.72 -13.41
CA ASP A 95 -13.88 -3.02 -13.08
C ASP A 95 -14.91 -4.15 -12.99
N ARG A 96 -14.44 -5.40 -12.81
CA ARG A 96 -15.30 -6.59 -12.66
C ARG A 96 -16.25 -6.52 -11.46
N GLU A 97 -15.88 -5.80 -10.38
CA GLU A 97 -16.78 -5.58 -9.24
C GLU A 97 -17.96 -4.69 -9.63
N GLY A 98 -17.70 -3.61 -10.37
CA GLY A 98 -18.73 -2.73 -10.92
C GLY A 98 -19.63 -3.44 -11.93
N GLU A 99 -19.08 -4.35 -12.76
CA GLU A 99 -19.86 -5.15 -13.69
C GLU A 99 -20.79 -6.09 -12.95
N ALA A 100 -20.30 -6.79 -11.92
CA ALA A 100 -21.12 -7.66 -11.08
C ALA A 100 -22.20 -6.89 -10.30
N ILE A 101 -21.90 -5.67 -9.83
CA ILE A 101 -22.93 -4.80 -9.22
C ILE A 101 -24.02 -4.45 -10.23
N SER A 102 -23.66 -4.10 -11.46
CA SER A 102 -24.62 -3.83 -12.54
C SER A 102 -25.48 -5.04 -12.86
N TRP A 103 -24.88 -6.22 -12.96
CA TRP A 103 -25.57 -7.48 -13.19
C TRP A 103 -26.57 -7.80 -12.05
N HIS A 104 -26.16 -7.66 -10.80
CA HIS A 104 -27.05 -7.82 -9.64
C HIS A 104 -28.19 -6.80 -9.62
N LEU A 105 -27.93 -5.56 -10.05
CA LEU A 105 -28.97 -4.54 -10.20
C LEU A 105 -29.95 -4.90 -11.31
N ALA A 106 -29.47 -5.34 -12.48
CA ALA A 106 -30.33 -5.78 -13.57
C ALA A 106 -31.26 -6.90 -13.13
N HIS A 107 -30.74 -7.91 -12.46
CA HIS A 107 -31.55 -9.01 -11.91
C HIS A 107 -32.63 -8.52 -10.92
N ILE A 108 -32.28 -7.65 -9.96
CA ILE A 108 -33.24 -7.14 -8.96
C ILE A 108 -34.31 -6.25 -9.60
N LEU A 109 -33.94 -5.48 -10.61
CA LEU A 109 -34.84 -4.56 -11.31
C LEU A 109 -35.61 -5.18 -12.46
N ASN A 110 -35.38 -6.48 -12.76
CA ASN A 110 -35.92 -7.22 -13.90
C ASN A 110 -35.61 -6.52 -15.23
N LEU A 111 -34.35 -6.09 -15.41
CA LEU A 111 -33.86 -5.57 -16.69
C LEU A 111 -33.28 -6.73 -17.50
N ASP A 112 -33.38 -6.63 -18.83
CA ASP A 112 -32.70 -7.58 -19.72
C ASP A 112 -31.18 -7.30 -19.71
N GLU A 113 -30.40 -8.35 -19.49
CA GLU A 113 -28.93 -8.28 -19.45
C GLU A 113 -28.34 -7.97 -20.85
N ASN A 114 -29.11 -8.29 -21.93
CA ASN A 114 -28.73 -8.01 -23.31
C ASN A 114 -29.05 -6.59 -23.78
N ASP A 115 -29.81 -5.84 -23.00
CA ASP A 115 -30.08 -4.45 -23.30
C ASP A 115 -28.86 -3.57 -23.09
N ALA A 116 -28.71 -2.52 -23.93
CA ALA A 116 -27.69 -1.51 -23.79
C ALA A 116 -27.98 -0.55 -22.63
N ASN A 117 -27.82 -1.09 -21.41
CA ASN A 117 -28.08 -0.39 -20.14
C ASN A 117 -26.81 -0.04 -19.36
N ARG A 118 -25.67 -0.63 -19.68
CA ARG A 118 -24.40 -0.44 -19.02
C ARG A 118 -23.65 0.75 -19.58
N VAL A 119 -23.24 1.67 -18.72
CA VAL A 119 -22.41 2.85 -19.06
C VAL A 119 -21.12 2.79 -18.28
N VAL A 120 -19.98 2.95 -18.95
CA VAL A 120 -18.63 2.85 -18.38
C VAL A 120 -17.83 4.11 -18.72
N PHE A 121 -17.10 4.62 -17.74
CA PHE A 121 -16.17 5.74 -17.90
C PHE A 121 -14.99 5.61 -16.92
N ASN A 122 -13.79 5.94 -17.38
CA ASN A 122 -12.56 5.84 -16.59
C ASN A 122 -12.30 7.09 -15.72
N GLU A 123 -13.00 8.20 -16.00
CA GLU A 123 -12.91 9.44 -15.23
C GLU A 123 -14.28 10.12 -15.12
N ILE A 124 -14.50 10.83 -14.03
CA ILE A 124 -15.77 11.52 -13.77
C ILE A 124 -15.63 13.00 -14.15
N THR A 125 -15.43 13.26 -15.44
CA THR A 125 -15.48 14.59 -16.06
C THR A 125 -16.79 14.75 -16.84
N LYS A 126 -17.17 16.00 -17.10
CA LYS A 126 -18.43 16.29 -17.82
C LYS A 126 -18.46 15.66 -19.20
N ASP A 127 -17.33 15.74 -19.94
CA ASP A 127 -17.25 15.25 -21.30
C ASP A 127 -17.14 13.71 -21.36
N ALA A 128 -16.34 13.10 -20.50
CA ALA A 128 -16.24 11.65 -20.40
C ALA A 128 -17.59 11.02 -20.06
N VAL A 129 -18.30 11.56 -19.05
CA VAL A 129 -19.61 11.06 -18.67
C VAL A 129 -20.62 11.24 -19.82
N LYS A 130 -20.72 12.43 -20.42
CA LYS A 130 -21.67 12.69 -21.53
C LYS A 130 -21.39 11.79 -22.76
N ASN A 131 -20.14 11.55 -23.08
CA ASN A 131 -19.77 10.68 -24.20
C ASN A 131 -20.12 9.23 -23.89
N ALA A 132 -19.83 8.73 -22.70
CA ALA A 132 -20.19 7.39 -22.30
C ALA A 132 -21.72 7.11 -22.38
N PHE A 133 -22.55 8.10 -22.08
CA PHE A 133 -24.01 7.97 -22.19
C PHE A 133 -24.55 7.98 -23.65
N LYS A 134 -23.71 8.32 -24.64
CA LYS A 134 -24.07 8.20 -26.06
C LYS A 134 -23.91 6.76 -26.58
N GLU A 135 -23.02 6.00 -25.93
CA GLU A 135 -22.64 4.64 -26.36
C GLU A 135 -22.80 3.62 -25.21
N PRO A 136 -24.01 3.46 -24.68
CA PRO A 136 -24.25 2.44 -23.67
C PRO A 136 -24.10 1.04 -24.29
N ARG A 137 -23.57 0.09 -23.53
CA ARG A 137 -23.39 -1.29 -23.94
C ARG A 137 -24.25 -2.26 -23.12
N LYS A 138 -24.29 -3.50 -23.51
CA LYS A 138 -24.80 -4.60 -22.66
C LYS A 138 -23.82 -4.90 -21.52
N ILE A 139 -24.31 -5.61 -20.51
CA ILE A 139 -23.47 -6.13 -19.43
C ILE A 139 -22.48 -7.12 -20.04
N ASP A 140 -21.23 -7.02 -19.64
CA ASP A 140 -20.17 -7.94 -20.05
C ASP A 140 -20.17 -9.17 -19.12
N MET A 141 -20.66 -10.29 -19.63
CA MET A 141 -20.80 -11.50 -18.83
C MET A 141 -19.46 -12.16 -18.52
N ASP A 142 -18.41 -11.96 -19.32
CA ASP A 142 -17.07 -12.48 -19.02
C ASP A 142 -16.49 -11.79 -17.78
N LEU A 143 -16.69 -10.47 -17.65
CA LEU A 143 -16.33 -9.72 -16.43
C LEU A 143 -17.15 -10.17 -15.21
N VAL A 144 -18.47 -10.42 -15.39
CA VAL A 144 -19.33 -10.94 -14.34
C VAL A 144 -18.86 -12.32 -13.89
N ASP A 145 -18.55 -13.19 -14.83
CA ASP A 145 -18.11 -14.57 -14.57
C ASP A 145 -16.74 -14.60 -13.88
N ALA A 146 -15.82 -13.71 -14.25
CA ALA A 146 -14.53 -13.56 -13.57
C ALA A 146 -14.72 -13.11 -12.11
N GLN A 147 -15.64 -12.18 -11.83
CA GLN A 147 -15.96 -11.76 -10.46
C GLN A 147 -16.65 -12.89 -9.69
N GLN A 148 -17.62 -13.61 -10.29
CA GLN A 148 -18.27 -14.75 -9.68
C GLN A 148 -17.27 -15.86 -9.33
N ALA A 149 -16.39 -16.22 -10.28
CA ALA A 149 -15.35 -17.22 -10.06
C ALA A 149 -14.48 -16.85 -8.84
N ARG A 150 -13.99 -15.64 -8.78
CA ARG A 150 -13.21 -15.15 -7.63
C ARG A 150 -14.02 -15.24 -6.34
N ARG A 151 -15.26 -14.76 -6.35
CA ARG A 151 -16.14 -14.75 -5.18
C ARG A 151 -16.41 -16.16 -4.66
N ILE A 152 -16.64 -17.12 -5.56
CA ILE A 152 -16.89 -18.53 -5.24
C ILE A 152 -15.59 -19.18 -4.72
N LEU A 153 -14.45 -18.99 -5.37
CA LEU A 153 -13.16 -19.52 -4.89
C LEU A 153 -12.83 -19.03 -3.49
N ASP A 154 -12.98 -17.73 -3.23
CA ASP A 154 -12.72 -17.17 -1.90
C ASP A 154 -13.74 -17.67 -0.86
N ARG A 155 -14.98 -18.00 -1.30
CA ARG A 155 -16.00 -18.64 -0.47
C ARG A 155 -15.61 -20.07 -0.12
N LEU A 156 -15.27 -20.88 -1.12
CA LEU A 156 -14.86 -22.27 -0.92
C LEU A 156 -13.68 -22.38 0.03
N VAL A 157 -12.61 -21.62 -0.20
CA VAL A 157 -11.43 -21.61 0.66
C VAL A 157 -11.78 -21.13 2.08
N GLY A 158 -12.41 -19.96 2.17
CA GLY A 158 -12.68 -19.32 3.47
C GLY A 158 -13.63 -20.12 4.36
N TYR A 159 -14.66 -20.73 3.79
CA TYR A 159 -15.69 -21.48 4.52
C TYR A 159 -15.32 -22.92 4.78
N SER A 160 -14.36 -23.49 4.06
CA SER A 160 -13.81 -24.80 4.38
C SER A 160 -12.72 -24.72 5.45
N ILE A 161 -11.74 -23.82 5.31
CA ILE A 161 -10.59 -23.75 6.21
C ILE A 161 -10.93 -23.05 7.55
N SER A 162 -11.68 -21.93 7.50
CA SER A 162 -11.93 -21.15 8.74
C SER A 162 -12.62 -21.94 9.85
N PRO A 163 -13.65 -22.78 9.60
CA PRO A 163 -14.25 -23.62 10.64
C PRO A 163 -13.26 -24.62 11.27
N ILE A 164 -12.36 -25.20 10.47
CA ILE A 164 -11.30 -26.08 10.96
C ILE A 164 -10.40 -25.32 11.93
N LEU A 165 -9.93 -24.13 11.54
CA LEU A 165 -9.14 -23.28 12.42
C LEU A 165 -9.89 -22.88 13.70
N TRP A 166 -11.22 -22.69 13.64
CA TRP A 166 -12.01 -22.37 14.83
C TRP A 166 -12.12 -23.56 15.79
N LYS A 167 -12.25 -24.75 15.25
CA LYS A 167 -12.34 -26.00 16.05
C LYS A 167 -10.98 -26.39 16.64
N LYS A 168 -9.90 -26.22 15.85
CA LYS A 168 -8.56 -26.73 16.18
C LYS A 168 -7.67 -25.71 16.89
N VAL A 169 -7.90 -24.39 16.70
CA VAL A 169 -7.09 -23.32 17.30
C VAL A 169 -7.97 -22.35 18.09
N LYS A 170 -8.73 -21.48 17.41
CA LYS A 170 -9.50 -20.41 18.07
C LYS A 170 -10.59 -19.83 17.17
N LYS A 171 -11.75 -19.51 17.74
CA LYS A 171 -12.82 -18.80 17.02
C LYS A 171 -12.39 -17.43 16.49
N GLY A 172 -12.86 -17.09 15.30
CA GLY A 172 -12.61 -15.80 14.66
C GLY A 172 -11.38 -15.73 13.77
N LEU A 173 -10.63 -16.83 13.60
CA LEU A 173 -9.57 -16.94 12.61
C LEU A 173 -10.16 -17.06 11.20
N SER A 174 -9.37 -16.77 10.20
CA SER A 174 -9.74 -16.95 8.79
C SER A 174 -8.52 -17.27 7.94
N ALA A 175 -8.75 -18.06 6.90
CA ALA A 175 -7.78 -18.29 5.84
C ALA A 175 -8.37 -17.80 4.51
N GLY A 176 -7.49 -17.50 3.56
CA GLY A 176 -7.85 -17.09 2.22
C GLY A 176 -6.58 -17.10 1.36
N ARG A 177 -6.70 -17.35 0.05
CA ARG A 177 -5.56 -17.55 -0.85
C ARG A 177 -4.50 -16.44 -0.73
N VAL A 178 -4.81 -15.23 -1.13
CA VAL A 178 -3.87 -14.08 -1.08
C VAL A 178 -3.45 -13.74 0.36
N GLN A 179 -4.37 -13.85 1.32
CA GLN A 179 -4.11 -13.61 2.74
C GLN A 179 -3.06 -14.57 3.30
N SER A 180 -3.15 -15.86 2.99
CA SER A 180 -2.24 -16.88 3.51
C SER A 180 -0.85 -16.74 2.89
N ILE A 181 -0.75 -16.41 1.61
CA ILE A 181 0.54 -16.08 0.96
C ILE A 181 1.18 -14.85 1.58
N ALA A 182 0.42 -13.77 1.80
CA ALA A 182 0.96 -12.56 2.42
C ALA A 182 1.51 -12.85 3.83
N LEU A 183 0.82 -13.68 4.61
CA LEU A 183 1.29 -14.12 5.92
C LEU A 183 2.56 -14.97 5.82
N LYS A 184 2.56 -15.94 4.90
CA LYS A 184 3.72 -16.81 4.66
C LYS A 184 4.97 -16.02 4.28
N LEU A 185 4.86 -15.07 3.36
CA LEU A 185 6.00 -14.22 2.96
C LEU A 185 6.59 -13.46 4.15
N ILE A 186 5.75 -12.96 5.05
CA ILE A 186 6.23 -12.24 6.26
C ILE A 186 6.95 -13.21 7.20
N ILE A 187 6.44 -14.43 7.39
CA ILE A 187 7.05 -15.43 8.28
C ILE A 187 8.33 -15.99 7.67
N ASP A 188 8.35 -16.28 6.37
CA ASP A 188 9.56 -16.73 5.68
C ASP A 188 10.67 -15.68 5.82
N ARG A 189 10.34 -14.39 5.68
CA ARG A 189 11.28 -13.29 5.92
C ARG A 189 11.77 -13.24 7.38
N GLU A 190 10.94 -13.50 8.36
CA GLU A 190 11.36 -13.56 9.75
C GLU A 190 12.29 -14.75 9.99
N ASN A 191 12.01 -15.91 9.36
CA ASN A 191 12.90 -17.08 9.40
C ASN A 191 14.27 -16.80 8.77
N GLU A 192 14.30 -16.09 7.61
CA GLU A 192 15.55 -15.62 6.99
C GLU A 192 16.34 -14.70 7.93
N ILE A 193 15.66 -13.79 8.64
CA ILE A 193 16.30 -12.87 9.59
C ILE A 193 16.88 -13.65 10.78
N ASN A 194 16.12 -14.59 11.32
CA ASN A 194 16.54 -15.40 12.48
C ASN A 194 17.68 -16.37 12.16
N ALA A 195 17.75 -16.87 10.93
CA ALA A 195 18.81 -17.76 10.46
C ALA A 195 20.06 -17.01 9.96
N PHE A 196 19.97 -15.69 9.84
CA PHE A 196 21.04 -14.88 9.26
C PHE A 196 22.29 -14.87 10.13
N GLN A 197 23.46 -15.15 9.53
CA GLN A 197 24.76 -15.04 10.16
C GLN A 197 25.46 -13.78 9.63
N PRO A 198 25.79 -12.81 10.49
CA PRO A 198 26.55 -11.64 10.07
C PRO A 198 27.97 -12.02 9.62
N GLU A 199 28.35 -11.60 8.42
CA GLU A 199 29.71 -11.75 7.89
C GLU A 199 30.45 -10.42 8.03
N GLU A 200 31.69 -10.49 8.52
CA GLU A 200 32.56 -9.35 8.61
C GLU A 200 33.05 -8.94 7.21
N TYR A 201 33.06 -7.65 6.96
CA TYR A 201 33.76 -7.07 5.82
C TYR A 201 34.28 -5.67 6.17
N TRP A 202 35.24 -5.22 5.40
CA TRP A 202 35.88 -3.93 5.60
C TRP A 202 35.75 -3.06 4.37
N THR A 203 35.67 -1.76 4.58
CA THR A 203 35.81 -0.75 3.54
C THR A 203 36.98 0.15 3.87
N VAL A 204 37.66 0.63 2.84
CA VAL A 204 38.70 1.67 2.98
C VAL A 204 38.26 2.82 2.08
N ASP A 205 37.74 3.86 2.70
CA ASP A 205 37.41 5.11 2.02
C ASP A 205 38.54 6.11 2.17
N ALA A 206 38.85 6.81 1.10
CA ALA A 206 39.92 7.79 1.08
C ALA A 206 39.45 9.11 0.47
N VAL A 207 40.00 10.20 0.95
CA VAL A 207 39.81 11.54 0.39
C VAL A 207 41.08 11.86 -0.42
N PHE A 208 40.86 12.21 -1.67
CA PHE A 208 41.91 12.63 -2.60
C PHE A 208 41.76 14.11 -2.96
N LYS A 209 42.86 14.73 -3.38
CA LYS A 209 42.89 16.12 -3.80
C LYS A 209 43.59 16.25 -5.16
N LYS A 210 42.94 16.96 -6.10
CA LYS A 210 43.56 17.46 -7.33
C LYS A 210 43.49 18.98 -7.36
N GLY A 211 44.64 19.66 -7.29
CA GLY A 211 44.65 21.11 -7.09
C GLY A 211 43.99 21.51 -5.77
N THR A 212 42.97 22.34 -5.81
CA THR A 212 42.19 22.78 -4.64
C THR A 212 40.95 21.89 -4.35
N LYS A 213 40.52 21.04 -5.29
CA LYS A 213 39.31 20.25 -5.20
C LYS A 213 39.56 18.90 -4.55
N GLN A 214 38.72 18.54 -3.57
CA GLN A 214 38.71 17.23 -2.91
C GLN A 214 37.60 16.35 -3.45
N PHE A 215 37.82 15.04 -3.43
CA PHE A 215 36.82 14.03 -3.78
C PHE A 215 37.08 12.74 -3.01
N HIS A 216 36.04 11.92 -2.89
CA HIS A 216 36.10 10.63 -2.21
C HIS A 216 36.29 9.50 -3.21
N ALA A 217 37.09 8.52 -2.85
CA ALA A 217 37.26 7.27 -3.57
C ALA A 217 37.28 6.10 -2.56
N SER A 218 36.72 4.97 -2.95
CA SER A 218 36.73 3.76 -2.14
C SER A 218 37.66 2.71 -2.72
N PHE A 219 38.25 1.90 -1.86
CA PHE A 219 39.11 0.79 -2.28
C PHE A 219 38.36 -0.09 -3.28
N TYR A 220 39.03 -0.41 -4.38
CA TYR A 220 38.50 -1.22 -5.46
C TYR A 220 39.08 -2.62 -5.48
N GLY A 221 40.41 -2.73 -5.30
CA GLY A 221 41.09 -4.00 -5.36
C GLY A 221 42.60 -3.83 -5.50
N VAL A 222 43.28 -4.92 -5.87
CA VAL A 222 44.73 -5.00 -6.01
C VAL A 222 45.11 -5.58 -7.39
N ASP A 223 46.14 -5.04 -8.02
CA ASP A 223 46.67 -5.51 -9.30
C ASP A 223 45.61 -5.67 -10.41
N GLY A 224 44.71 -4.70 -10.50
CA GLY A 224 43.61 -4.66 -11.50
C GLY A 224 42.42 -5.53 -11.17
N LYS A 225 42.47 -6.38 -10.14
CA LYS A 225 41.42 -7.29 -9.75
C LYS A 225 40.56 -6.68 -8.61
N LYS A 226 39.24 -6.71 -8.79
CA LYS A 226 38.32 -6.31 -7.72
C LYS A 226 38.47 -7.25 -6.53
N MET A 227 38.62 -6.71 -5.34
CA MET A 227 38.81 -7.46 -4.11
C MET A 227 37.84 -6.95 -3.02
N LYS A 228 37.26 -7.86 -2.23
CA LYS A 228 36.58 -7.53 -0.97
C LYS A 228 37.56 -7.76 0.17
N LEU A 229 37.57 -6.87 1.14
CA LEU A 229 38.34 -7.03 2.36
C LEU A 229 37.46 -7.73 3.41
N THR A 230 37.89 -8.89 3.90
CA THR A 230 37.13 -9.75 4.81
C THR A 230 37.72 -9.75 6.22
N SER A 231 38.93 -9.20 6.40
CA SER A 231 39.60 -9.15 7.71
C SER A 231 40.44 -7.88 7.87
N ASN A 232 40.72 -7.54 9.13
CA ASN A 232 41.62 -6.44 9.48
C ASN A 232 43.07 -6.68 8.96
N ASP A 233 43.51 -7.93 8.84
CA ASP A 233 44.87 -8.24 8.36
C ASP A 233 44.99 -7.97 6.86
N GLU A 234 43.97 -8.29 6.05
CA GLU A 234 43.92 -7.86 4.63
C GLU A 234 43.96 -6.34 4.50
N VAL A 235 43.23 -5.62 5.39
CA VAL A 235 43.28 -4.15 5.41
C VAL A 235 44.68 -3.65 5.70
N LYS A 236 45.37 -4.20 6.70
CA LYS A 236 46.76 -3.81 7.04
C LYS A 236 47.71 -4.11 5.89
N GLU A 237 47.55 -5.26 5.23
CA GLU A 237 48.36 -5.62 4.05
C GLU A 237 48.18 -4.59 2.94
N VAL A 238 46.92 -4.27 2.60
CA VAL A 238 46.63 -3.26 1.55
C VAL A 238 47.18 -1.89 1.94
N LEU A 239 47.02 -1.45 3.19
CA LEU A 239 47.50 -0.17 3.64
C LEU A 239 49.05 -0.11 3.69
N SER A 240 49.70 -1.21 4.00
CA SER A 240 51.18 -1.28 4.02
C SER A 240 51.84 -1.06 2.64
N ARG A 241 51.09 -1.37 1.55
CA ARG A 241 51.55 -1.09 0.17
C ARG A 241 51.46 0.41 -0.17
N LEU A 242 50.71 1.21 0.61
CA LEU A 242 50.57 2.66 0.39
C LEU A 242 51.73 3.40 1.05
N THR A 243 52.82 3.60 0.30
CA THR A 243 54.06 4.19 0.81
C THR A 243 54.18 5.69 0.55
N SER A 244 53.31 6.27 -0.27
CA SER A 244 53.27 7.68 -0.66
C SER A 244 51.85 8.25 -0.55
N LYS A 245 51.75 9.56 -0.60
CA LYS A 245 50.47 10.24 -0.78
C LYS A 245 50.08 10.46 -2.24
N ASP A 246 50.97 10.18 -3.17
CA ASP A 246 50.73 10.39 -4.59
C ASP A 246 50.18 9.12 -5.24
N PHE A 247 49.09 9.28 -5.97
CA PHE A 247 48.40 8.21 -6.71
C PHE A 247 48.33 8.61 -8.19
N SER A 248 48.56 7.64 -9.06
CA SER A 248 48.40 7.79 -10.50
C SER A 248 46.91 7.56 -10.87
N VAL A 249 46.43 8.32 -11.84
CA VAL A 249 45.14 8.08 -12.47
C VAL A 249 45.32 7.05 -13.58
N ASP A 250 44.85 5.83 -13.38
CA ASP A 250 44.99 4.72 -14.32
C ASP A 250 43.93 4.71 -15.41
N GLN A 251 42.70 5.06 -15.04
CA GLN A 251 41.52 4.99 -15.91
C GLN A 251 40.59 6.17 -15.67
N VAL A 252 40.09 6.76 -16.76
CA VAL A 252 39.08 7.80 -16.77
C VAL A 252 38.04 7.46 -17.81
N ASP A 253 36.81 7.14 -17.36
CA ASP A 253 35.68 6.88 -18.23
C ASP A 253 34.67 8.03 -18.10
N LYS A 254 34.55 8.82 -19.16
CA LYS A 254 33.52 9.88 -19.27
C LYS A 254 32.40 9.39 -20.19
N LYS A 255 31.16 9.37 -19.69
CA LYS A 255 30.00 8.89 -20.44
C LYS A 255 28.79 9.76 -20.18
N GLU A 256 27.98 9.90 -21.21
CA GLU A 256 26.63 10.45 -21.07
C GLU A 256 25.64 9.32 -20.72
N ARG A 257 24.88 9.49 -19.65
CA ARG A 257 23.86 8.54 -19.20
C ARG A 257 22.49 9.17 -19.24
N LYS A 258 21.55 8.55 -19.94
CA LYS A 258 20.14 8.92 -19.92
C LYS A 258 19.42 8.16 -18.81
N ARG A 259 18.56 8.87 -18.05
CA ARG A 259 17.65 8.30 -17.07
C ARG A 259 16.21 8.64 -17.46
N ASN A 260 15.45 7.62 -17.81
CA ASN A 260 14.05 7.78 -18.18
C ASN A 260 13.19 8.14 -16.99
N ALA A 261 12.13 8.91 -17.26
CA ALA A 261 11.07 9.15 -16.28
C ALA A 261 10.41 7.82 -15.86
N PRO A 262 9.98 7.72 -14.60
CA PRO A 262 9.19 6.58 -14.16
C PRO A 262 7.83 6.55 -14.86
N LEU A 263 7.27 5.34 -15.06
CA LEU A 263 5.94 5.16 -15.66
C LEU A 263 4.85 5.83 -14.81
N PRO A 264 3.69 6.15 -15.40
CA PRO A 264 2.52 6.61 -14.65
C PRO A 264 2.10 5.56 -13.60
N TYR A 265 1.31 5.98 -12.61
CA TYR A 265 0.94 5.10 -11.53
C TYR A 265 -0.05 4.00 -11.94
N THR A 266 0.25 2.78 -11.48
CA THR A 266 -0.71 1.71 -11.19
C THR A 266 -1.16 1.81 -9.74
N THR A 267 -2.14 1.02 -9.32
CA THR A 267 -2.58 0.96 -7.91
C THR A 267 -1.42 0.64 -6.96
N SER A 268 -0.64 -0.39 -7.29
CA SER A 268 0.50 -0.83 -6.46
C SER A 268 1.57 0.24 -6.36
N SER A 269 2.02 0.80 -7.47
CA SER A 269 3.07 1.83 -7.50
C SER A 269 2.62 3.13 -6.81
N MET A 270 1.34 3.51 -6.92
CA MET A 270 0.76 4.62 -6.14
C MET A 270 0.79 4.33 -4.64
N GLN A 271 0.38 3.14 -4.21
CA GLN A 271 0.40 2.74 -2.80
C GLN A 271 1.82 2.74 -2.23
N MET A 272 2.79 2.24 -3.00
CA MET A 272 4.21 2.22 -2.61
C MET A 272 4.78 3.63 -2.43
N ASP A 273 4.58 4.50 -3.41
CA ASP A 273 5.09 5.87 -3.35
C ASP A 273 4.35 6.70 -2.28
N ALA A 274 3.06 6.49 -2.09
CA ALA A 274 2.29 7.14 -1.02
C ALA A 274 2.80 6.72 0.37
N ALA A 275 3.14 5.45 0.57
CA ALA A 275 3.72 4.97 1.83
C ALA A 275 5.11 5.56 2.08
N ASN A 276 5.96 5.62 1.05
CA ASN A 276 7.36 6.05 1.16
C ASN A 276 7.50 7.58 1.24
N LYS A 277 6.77 8.33 0.39
CA LYS A 277 6.97 9.79 0.23
C LYS A 277 6.07 10.63 1.11
N ILE A 278 4.82 10.20 1.35
CA ILE A 278 3.84 10.97 2.13
C ILE A 278 3.32 10.26 3.39
N ASN A 279 3.90 9.10 3.73
CA ASN A 279 3.55 8.29 4.91
C ASN A 279 2.06 7.89 4.98
N PHE A 280 1.43 7.63 3.85
CA PHE A 280 0.08 7.10 3.81
C PHE A 280 0.11 5.58 3.88
N ARG A 281 -0.72 5.01 4.73
CA ARG A 281 -0.97 3.58 4.74
C ARG A 281 -1.84 3.21 3.55
N THR A 282 -1.73 1.99 3.08
CA THR A 282 -2.42 1.47 1.90
C THR A 282 -3.92 1.77 1.90
N ARG A 283 -4.61 1.49 3.03
CA ARG A 283 -6.04 1.80 3.19
C ARG A 283 -6.34 3.30 3.04
N LYS A 284 -5.50 4.15 3.66
CA LYS A 284 -5.68 5.61 3.58
C LYS A 284 -5.48 6.09 2.15
N THR A 285 -4.47 5.58 1.45
CA THR A 285 -4.20 5.91 0.04
C THR A 285 -5.43 5.62 -0.82
N MET A 286 -6.02 4.41 -0.69
CA MET A 286 -7.20 4.04 -1.48
C MET A 286 -8.43 4.87 -1.12
N MET A 287 -8.64 5.19 0.15
CA MET A 287 -9.76 6.04 0.59
C MET A 287 -9.65 7.45 0.00
N VAL A 288 -8.47 8.06 0.03
CA VAL A 288 -8.25 9.40 -0.52
C VAL A 288 -8.31 9.39 -2.05
N ALA A 289 -7.75 8.36 -2.71
CA ALA A 289 -7.86 8.19 -4.15
C ALA A 289 -9.32 8.06 -4.61
N GLN A 290 -10.16 7.31 -3.87
CA GLN A 290 -11.59 7.21 -4.13
C GLN A 290 -12.29 8.58 -4.06
N GLN A 291 -11.97 9.41 -3.07
CA GLN A 291 -12.51 10.76 -2.96
C GLN A 291 -12.12 11.65 -4.15
N LEU A 292 -10.85 11.58 -4.57
CA LEU A 292 -10.35 12.33 -5.73
C LEU A 292 -11.01 11.88 -7.03
N TYR A 293 -11.30 10.59 -7.18
CA TYR A 293 -12.00 10.04 -8.34
C TYR A 293 -13.48 10.42 -8.37
N GLU A 294 -14.21 10.27 -7.26
CA GLU A 294 -15.68 10.46 -7.20
C GLU A 294 -16.13 11.90 -7.38
N GLY A 295 -15.26 12.86 -7.09
CA GLY A 295 -15.46 14.27 -7.38
C GLY A 295 -15.35 15.19 -6.16
N ILE A 296 -14.66 16.29 -6.39
CA ILE A 296 -14.45 17.39 -5.44
C ILE A 296 -14.89 18.70 -6.10
N ASN A 297 -15.48 19.58 -5.30
CA ASN A 297 -15.84 20.92 -5.78
C ASN A 297 -14.59 21.80 -5.81
N ILE A 298 -14.15 22.16 -7.00
CA ILE A 298 -12.98 23.02 -7.24
C ILE A 298 -13.33 24.47 -7.63
N GLY A 299 -14.52 24.93 -7.24
CA GLY A 299 -14.98 26.31 -7.52
C GLY A 299 -15.73 26.43 -8.85
N SER A 300 -15.27 25.81 -9.91
CA SER A 300 -15.96 25.69 -11.20
C SER A 300 -17.07 24.64 -11.21
N GLY A 301 -17.15 23.83 -10.15
CA GLY A 301 -18.10 22.73 -9.99
C GLY A 301 -17.47 21.50 -9.36
N VAL A 302 -18.30 20.47 -9.15
CA VAL A 302 -17.82 19.17 -8.64
C VAL A 302 -17.35 18.36 -9.84
N GLN A 303 -16.11 17.85 -9.79
CA GLN A 303 -15.57 16.96 -10.82
C GLN A 303 -14.58 15.94 -10.21
N GLY A 304 -14.42 14.78 -10.84
CA GLY A 304 -13.35 13.85 -10.55
C GLY A 304 -12.00 14.44 -10.94
N LEU A 305 -11.03 14.34 -10.05
CA LEU A 305 -9.70 14.92 -10.24
C LEU A 305 -8.68 13.91 -10.76
N ILE A 306 -8.95 12.62 -10.65
CA ILE A 306 -8.09 11.55 -11.15
C ILE A 306 -8.91 10.51 -11.92
N THR A 307 -8.23 9.71 -12.75
CA THR A 307 -8.78 8.50 -13.37
C THR A 307 -9.04 7.42 -12.33
N TYR A 308 -9.73 6.36 -12.73
CA TYR A 308 -10.04 5.24 -11.85
C TYR A 308 -8.77 4.64 -11.23
N MET A 309 -8.77 4.52 -9.89
CA MET A 309 -7.56 4.20 -9.12
C MET A 309 -7.27 2.71 -8.94
N ARG A 310 -8.17 1.80 -9.34
CA ARG A 310 -7.92 0.36 -9.33
C ARG A 310 -7.53 -0.10 -10.72
N THR A 311 -6.25 -0.03 -11.02
CA THR A 311 -5.69 -0.38 -12.32
C THR A 311 -4.27 -0.90 -12.19
N ASP A 312 -3.90 -1.84 -13.01
CA ASP A 312 -2.54 -2.31 -13.24
C ASP A 312 -1.97 -1.80 -14.58
N SER A 313 -2.78 -1.06 -15.35
CA SER A 313 -2.40 -0.46 -16.61
C SER A 313 -1.54 0.80 -16.42
N THR A 314 -0.55 0.96 -17.29
CA THR A 314 0.25 2.19 -17.45
C THR A 314 -0.13 2.96 -18.72
N ARG A 315 -1.19 2.53 -19.42
CA ARG A 315 -1.68 3.16 -20.64
C ARG A 315 -2.24 4.57 -20.36
N ILE A 316 -2.06 5.48 -21.27
CA ILE A 316 -2.61 6.84 -21.24
C ILE A 316 -3.36 7.10 -22.53
N SER A 317 -4.55 7.68 -22.43
CA SER A 317 -5.34 8.03 -23.61
C SER A 317 -4.62 9.08 -24.47
N PRO A 318 -4.83 9.06 -25.80
CA PRO A 318 -4.24 10.05 -26.70
C PRO A 318 -4.62 11.50 -26.34
N VAL A 319 -5.83 11.71 -25.83
CA VAL A 319 -6.30 13.03 -25.38
C VAL A 319 -5.45 13.54 -24.23
N ALA A 320 -5.22 12.71 -23.20
CA ALA A 320 -4.41 13.09 -22.05
C ALA A 320 -2.92 13.26 -22.40
N GLN A 321 -2.40 12.47 -23.36
CA GLN A 321 -1.04 12.64 -23.87
C GLN A 321 -0.86 13.99 -24.57
N ASN A 322 -1.81 14.38 -25.43
CA ASN A 322 -1.77 15.65 -26.14
C ASN A 322 -1.91 16.84 -25.19
N GLU A 323 -2.81 16.73 -24.20
CA GLU A 323 -2.97 17.76 -23.16
C GLU A 323 -1.69 17.94 -22.36
N ALA A 324 -1.05 16.86 -21.94
CA ALA A 324 0.22 16.89 -21.24
C ALA A 324 1.36 17.44 -22.10
N ALA A 325 1.41 17.10 -23.38
CA ALA A 325 2.41 17.63 -24.31
C ALA A 325 2.29 19.15 -24.49
N SER A 326 1.06 19.67 -24.64
CA SER A 326 0.81 21.10 -24.69
C SER A 326 1.26 21.79 -23.40
N PHE A 327 0.82 21.29 -22.24
CA PHE A 327 1.19 21.84 -20.93
C PHE A 327 2.71 21.88 -20.72
N ILE A 328 3.41 20.77 -21.04
CA ILE A 328 4.85 20.68 -20.89
C ILE A 328 5.56 21.65 -21.82
N THR A 329 5.12 21.73 -23.06
CA THR A 329 5.71 22.64 -24.06
C THR A 329 5.56 24.10 -23.66
N ASP A 330 4.38 24.48 -23.19
CA ASP A 330 4.07 25.87 -22.78
C ASP A 330 4.87 26.28 -21.52
N ARG A 331 5.05 25.35 -20.56
CA ARG A 331 5.66 25.66 -19.26
C ARG A 331 7.19 25.47 -19.24
N PHE A 332 7.72 24.49 -19.96
CA PHE A 332 9.14 24.08 -19.90
C PHE A 332 9.85 24.19 -21.25
N GLY A 333 9.11 24.27 -22.34
CA GLY A 333 9.63 24.29 -23.70
C GLY A 333 9.55 22.91 -24.38
N SER A 334 9.60 22.92 -25.71
CA SER A 334 9.35 21.73 -26.55
C SER A 334 10.36 20.59 -26.31
N LYS A 335 11.60 20.88 -25.92
CA LYS A 335 12.64 19.87 -25.63
C LYS A 335 12.31 18.99 -24.43
N TYR A 336 11.38 19.42 -23.56
CA TYR A 336 10.95 18.65 -22.40
C TYR A 336 9.80 17.71 -22.69
N SER A 337 9.09 17.86 -23.80
CA SER A 337 7.94 17.03 -24.15
C SER A 337 8.35 15.76 -24.88
N LYS A 338 7.78 14.62 -24.45
CA LYS A 338 7.92 13.30 -25.09
C LYS A 338 6.91 13.14 -26.22
N HIS A 339 6.96 13.90 -27.28
CA HIS A 339 6.00 13.75 -28.37
C HIS A 339 6.07 12.33 -28.97
N GLY A 340 4.96 11.60 -28.93
CA GLY A 340 4.74 10.37 -29.72
C GLY A 340 5.39 9.08 -29.24
N SER A 341 5.92 9.00 -28.00
CA SER A 341 6.49 7.74 -27.50
C SER A 341 5.38 6.76 -27.08
N LYS A 342 5.23 5.66 -27.81
CA LYS A 342 4.37 4.54 -27.41
C LYS A 342 4.90 3.90 -26.13
N VAL A 343 4.14 3.98 -25.05
CA VAL A 343 4.41 3.21 -23.83
C VAL A 343 4.02 1.76 -24.10
N LYS A 344 4.97 0.83 -24.00
CA LYS A 344 4.65 -0.62 -24.05
C LYS A 344 3.96 -1.00 -22.75
N ASN A 345 2.75 -1.52 -22.82
CA ASN A 345 2.07 -2.14 -21.69
C ASN A 345 2.82 -3.42 -21.27
N ALA A 346 2.79 -3.72 -19.96
CA ALA A 346 3.18 -5.04 -19.50
C ALA A 346 2.24 -6.10 -20.08
N SER A 347 2.77 -7.26 -20.45
CA SER A 347 1.97 -8.40 -20.90
C SER A 347 0.99 -8.79 -19.77
N GLY A 348 -0.32 -8.82 -20.07
CA GLY A 348 -1.38 -9.16 -19.11
C GLY A 348 -2.10 -7.98 -18.44
N ALA A 349 -1.76 -6.73 -18.78
CA ALA A 349 -2.52 -5.57 -18.32
C ALA A 349 -3.90 -5.53 -19.02
N GLN A 350 -4.96 -5.23 -18.25
CA GLN A 350 -6.30 -5.02 -18.79
C GLN A 350 -6.30 -3.81 -19.73
N ASP A 351 -6.42 -4.05 -21.03
CA ASP A 351 -6.38 -3.00 -22.07
C ASP A 351 -7.49 -1.95 -21.95
N ALA A 352 -8.57 -2.27 -21.22
CA ALA A 352 -9.71 -1.36 -20.98
C ALA A 352 -9.41 -0.22 -20.01
N HIS A 353 -8.40 -0.35 -19.13
CA HIS A 353 -8.08 0.63 -18.10
C HIS A 353 -6.96 1.59 -18.52
N GLU A 354 -6.99 2.78 -17.96
CA GLU A 354 -5.90 3.74 -18.02
C GLU A 354 -5.08 3.73 -16.72
N ALA A 355 -3.86 4.27 -16.79
CA ALA A 355 -3.06 4.60 -15.62
C ALA A 355 -3.75 5.62 -14.72
N ILE A 356 -3.35 5.67 -13.45
CA ILE A 356 -3.79 6.70 -12.51
C ILE A 356 -3.10 8.03 -12.88
N ARG A 357 -3.91 8.98 -13.31
CA ARG A 357 -3.48 10.31 -13.74
C ARG A 357 -4.48 11.39 -13.32
N PRO A 358 -4.10 12.68 -13.30
CA PRO A 358 -5.10 13.76 -13.20
C PRO A 358 -6.08 13.70 -14.38
N SER A 359 -7.34 14.05 -14.14
CA SER A 359 -8.35 14.16 -15.20
C SER A 359 -8.07 15.31 -16.17
N SER A 360 -7.38 16.38 -15.71
CA SER A 360 -6.78 17.41 -16.53
C SER A 360 -5.45 17.86 -15.92
N VAL A 361 -4.41 17.97 -16.75
CA VAL A 361 -3.08 18.44 -16.33
C VAL A 361 -3.10 19.92 -15.92
N PHE A 362 -4.05 20.71 -16.42
CA PHE A 362 -4.19 22.13 -16.10
C PHE A 362 -4.74 22.39 -14.69
N ASN A 363 -5.32 21.38 -14.04
CA ASN A 363 -5.62 21.42 -12.62
C ASN A 363 -4.32 21.19 -11.82
N THR A 364 -3.40 22.15 -11.85
CA THR A 364 -2.13 22.00 -11.11
C THR A 364 -2.38 21.95 -9.60
N PRO A 365 -1.54 21.24 -8.81
CA PRO A 365 -1.70 21.18 -7.37
C PRO A 365 -1.85 22.54 -6.70
N GLU A 366 -1.12 23.56 -7.20
CA GLU A 366 -1.16 24.93 -6.68
C GLU A 366 -2.52 25.59 -6.97
N SER A 367 -3.07 25.41 -8.19
CA SER A 367 -4.30 26.06 -8.62
C SER A 367 -5.54 25.58 -7.85
N ILE A 368 -5.54 24.29 -7.42
CA ILE A 368 -6.67 23.68 -6.74
C ILE A 368 -6.44 23.47 -5.24
N ALA A 369 -5.26 23.84 -4.70
CA ALA A 369 -4.88 23.61 -3.30
C ALA A 369 -5.95 24.07 -2.28
N LYS A 370 -6.58 25.23 -2.53
CA LYS A 370 -7.58 25.81 -1.62
C LYS A 370 -8.89 25.01 -1.54
N TYR A 371 -9.12 24.09 -2.46
CA TYR A 371 -10.33 23.26 -2.50
C TYR A 371 -10.12 21.87 -1.94
N LEU A 372 -8.87 21.46 -1.71
CA LEU A 372 -8.49 20.15 -1.24
C LEU A 372 -8.13 20.18 0.25
N ASP A 373 -8.50 19.13 0.97
CA ASP A 373 -7.92 18.92 2.28
C ASP A 373 -6.43 18.54 2.18
N LYS A 374 -5.73 18.54 3.31
CA LYS A 374 -4.29 18.29 3.38
C LYS A 374 -3.88 16.93 2.83
N ASP A 375 -4.70 15.89 3.03
CA ASP A 375 -4.43 14.54 2.58
C ASP A 375 -4.73 14.38 1.09
N GLN A 376 -5.83 14.96 0.63
CA GLN A 376 -6.20 15.02 -0.79
C GLN A 376 -5.13 15.75 -1.61
N LEU A 377 -4.67 16.91 -1.14
CA LEU A 377 -3.63 17.68 -1.82
C LEU A 377 -2.32 16.90 -1.93
N LYS A 378 -1.88 16.21 -0.86
CA LYS A 378 -0.66 15.41 -0.88
C LYS A 378 -0.71 14.28 -1.91
N LEU A 379 -1.81 13.52 -1.92
CA LEU A 379 -1.95 12.41 -2.85
C LEU A 379 -2.13 12.91 -4.29
N TYR A 380 -2.92 13.95 -4.48
CA TYR A 380 -3.11 14.57 -5.80
C TYR A 380 -1.78 15.09 -6.38
N THR A 381 -0.99 15.81 -5.57
CA THR A 381 0.34 16.31 -5.97
C THR A 381 1.27 15.14 -6.37
N LEU A 382 1.23 14.03 -5.63
CA LEU A 382 2.02 12.86 -5.95
C LEU A 382 1.63 12.27 -7.31
N ILE A 383 0.33 12.14 -7.59
CA ILE A 383 -0.22 11.60 -8.84
C ILE A 383 0.09 12.55 -10.00
N TRP A 384 -0.15 13.85 -9.82
CA TRP A 384 0.06 14.87 -10.84
C TRP A 384 1.53 14.95 -11.26
N ASN A 385 2.44 15.06 -10.29
CA ASN A 385 3.89 15.11 -10.55
C ASN A 385 4.37 13.87 -11.31
N ARG A 386 3.90 12.68 -10.91
CA ARG A 386 4.28 11.42 -11.55
C ARG A 386 3.77 11.34 -12.98
N PHE A 387 2.54 11.75 -13.22
CA PHE A 387 1.95 11.76 -14.56
C PHE A 387 2.71 12.73 -15.48
N VAL A 388 2.89 13.99 -15.08
CA VAL A 388 3.60 14.97 -15.91
C VAL A 388 5.03 14.52 -16.19
N ALA A 389 5.76 14.06 -15.17
CA ALA A 389 7.10 13.54 -15.33
C ALA A 389 7.16 12.38 -16.35
N SER A 390 6.16 11.48 -16.32
CA SER A 390 6.09 10.33 -17.24
C SER A 390 5.96 10.74 -18.70
N GLN A 391 5.43 11.94 -18.97
CA GLN A 391 5.26 12.51 -20.31
C GLN A 391 6.44 13.43 -20.73
N MET A 392 7.42 13.63 -19.83
CA MET A 392 8.62 14.44 -20.10
C MET A 392 9.77 13.58 -20.64
N THR A 393 10.70 14.25 -21.31
CA THR A 393 11.94 13.63 -21.82
C THR A 393 12.86 13.14 -20.69
N ALA A 394 13.75 12.20 -21.02
CA ALA A 394 14.72 11.68 -20.08
C ALA A 394 15.68 12.78 -19.57
N ALA A 395 16.08 12.66 -18.31
CA ALA A 395 17.20 13.42 -17.79
C ALA A 395 18.51 12.87 -18.35
N VAL A 396 19.45 13.76 -18.63
CA VAL A 396 20.78 13.42 -19.15
C VAL A 396 21.83 13.81 -18.12
N PHE A 397 22.72 12.89 -17.82
CA PHE A 397 23.79 13.06 -16.85
C PHE A 397 25.14 12.90 -17.55
N ASP A 398 26.07 13.80 -17.31
CA ASP A 398 27.48 13.54 -17.55
C ASP A 398 28.03 12.75 -16.35
N THR A 399 28.61 11.59 -16.61
CA THR A 399 29.16 10.70 -15.59
C THR A 399 30.67 10.54 -15.83
N MET A 400 31.42 10.47 -14.75
CA MET A 400 32.85 10.24 -14.77
C MET A 400 33.20 9.16 -13.75
N ALA A 401 33.85 8.09 -14.20
CA ALA A 401 34.40 7.05 -13.35
C ALA A 401 35.92 7.07 -13.47
N VAL A 402 36.60 7.03 -12.33
CA VAL A 402 38.05 7.12 -12.27
C VAL A 402 38.60 5.97 -11.44
N LYS A 403 39.71 5.38 -11.86
CA LYS A 403 40.52 4.50 -11.04
C LYS A 403 41.87 5.15 -10.78
N LEU A 404 42.29 5.09 -9.52
CA LEU A 404 43.53 5.61 -9.00
C LEU A 404 44.36 4.44 -8.49
N SER A 405 45.65 4.45 -8.68
CA SER A 405 46.53 3.40 -8.15
C SER A 405 47.79 3.91 -7.48
N GLN A 406 48.29 3.10 -6.57
CA GLN A 406 49.63 3.18 -6.00
C GLN A 406 50.09 1.78 -5.60
N ASN A 407 51.23 1.35 -6.06
CA ASN A 407 51.86 0.04 -5.76
C ASN A 407 50.86 -1.14 -5.91
N GLY A 408 50.03 -1.12 -7.00
CA GLY A 408 49.04 -2.12 -7.30
C GLY A 408 47.69 -1.95 -6.53
N VAL A 409 47.65 -1.15 -5.48
CA VAL A 409 46.42 -0.87 -4.75
C VAL A 409 45.57 0.15 -5.51
N GLN A 410 44.31 -0.19 -5.77
CA GLN A 410 43.42 0.65 -6.57
C GLN A 410 42.24 1.19 -5.75
N PHE A 411 41.94 2.46 -6.00
CA PHE A 411 40.70 3.15 -5.52
C PHE A 411 39.84 3.56 -6.70
N ALA A 412 38.54 3.50 -6.54
CA ALA A 412 37.57 3.94 -7.54
C ALA A 412 36.74 5.11 -7.04
N ALA A 413 36.55 6.11 -7.89
CA ALA A 413 35.66 7.23 -7.65
C ALA A 413 34.65 7.39 -8.78
N ASN A 414 33.40 7.76 -8.45
CA ASN A 414 32.35 8.05 -9.43
C ASN A 414 31.78 9.45 -9.18
N GLY A 415 31.65 10.21 -10.26
CA GLY A 415 31.00 11.51 -10.26
C GLY A 415 29.85 11.55 -11.26
N SER A 416 28.85 12.37 -10.97
CA SER A 416 27.70 12.57 -11.84
C SER A 416 27.19 14.01 -11.71
N GLN A 417 26.87 14.62 -12.84
CA GLN A 417 26.29 15.95 -12.93
C GLN A 417 25.11 15.94 -13.92
N VAL A 418 24.02 16.62 -13.56
CA VAL A 418 22.91 16.80 -14.49
C VAL A 418 23.33 17.74 -15.62
N LYS A 419 23.31 17.22 -16.86
CA LYS A 419 23.52 17.99 -18.08
C LYS A 419 22.23 18.59 -18.62
N PHE A 420 21.17 17.79 -18.55
CA PHE A 420 19.80 18.19 -18.89
C PHE A 420 18.84 17.54 -17.90
N ASP A 421 18.04 18.33 -17.22
CA ASP A 421 17.19 17.86 -16.14
C ASP A 421 15.97 17.07 -16.61
N GLY A 422 15.41 17.37 -17.81
CA GLY A 422 14.27 16.65 -18.34
C GLY A 422 13.13 16.55 -17.32
N TYR A 423 12.66 15.32 -17.03
CA TYR A 423 11.59 15.09 -16.07
C TYR A 423 11.92 15.50 -14.62
N LEU A 424 13.21 15.66 -14.27
CA LEU A 424 13.62 16.10 -12.93
C LEU A 424 13.19 17.54 -12.62
N ALA A 425 12.84 18.33 -13.64
CA ALA A 425 12.29 19.68 -13.46
C ALA A 425 11.00 19.68 -12.60
N ILE A 426 10.24 18.57 -12.61
CA ILE A 426 9.03 18.38 -11.80
C ILE A 426 9.22 17.30 -10.72
N TYR A 427 9.84 16.19 -11.10
CA TYR A 427 9.97 15.01 -10.26
C TYR A 427 11.37 14.96 -9.64
N ASN A 428 11.57 15.78 -8.62
CA ASN A 428 12.88 15.95 -7.98
C ASN A 428 13.25 14.69 -7.22
N ASP A 429 14.22 13.95 -7.74
CA ASP A 429 14.89 12.85 -7.07
C ASP A 429 16.22 13.39 -6.55
N SER A 430 16.53 13.18 -5.29
CA SER A 430 17.62 13.84 -4.53
C SER A 430 19.04 13.46 -4.97
N ASP A 431 19.28 13.30 -6.26
CA ASP A 431 20.62 13.07 -6.80
C ASP A 431 21.47 14.33 -6.63
N LYS A 432 22.37 14.25 -5.68
CA LYS A 432 23.35 15.31 -5.44
C LYS A 432 24.32 15.35 -6.62
N ASN A 433 24.35 16.47 -7.32
CA ASN A 433 25.41 16.76 -8.29
C ASN A 433 26.77 16.71 -7.57
N LYS A 434 27.52 15.64 -7.80
CA LYS A 434 28.88 15.46 -7.31
C LYS A 434 29.79 15.14 -8.49
N MET A 435 30.21 16.16 -9.22
CA MET A 435 31.20 15.97 -10.28
C MET A 435 32.57 15.84 -9.68
N LEU A 436 33.40 14.90 -10.21
CA LEU A 436 34.81 14.80 -9.89
C LEU A 436 35.56 15.96 -10.52
N PRO A 437 36.77 16.33 -9.99
CA PRO A 437 37.68 17.22 -10.69
C PRO A 437 37.98 16.67 -12.07
N ASP A 438 38.28 17.55 -13.02
CA ASP A 438 38.72 17.09 -14.34
C ASP A 438 40.10 16.39 -14.24
N MET A 439 40.15 15.17 -14.77
CA MET A 439 41.32 14.27 -14.69
C MET A 439 41.55 13.58 -16.03
N ALA A 440 42.85 13.33 -16.30
CA ALA A 440 43.30 12.52 -17.41
C ALA A 440 44.13 11.33 -16.89
N VAL A 441 44.26 10.29 -17.69
CA VAL A 441 45.13 9.15 -17.40
C VAL A 441 46.57 9.67 -17.30
N GLY A 442 47.30 9.23 -16.27
CA GLY A 442 48.65 9.69 -15.95
C GLY A 442 48.73 10.90 -15.02
N ASP A 443 47.59 11.55 -14.72
CA ASP A 443 47.58 12.60 -13.71
C ASP A 443 47.92 12.06 -12.32
N VAL A 444 48.54 12.91 -11.50
CA VAL A 444 48.85 12.60 -10.11
C VAL A 444 47.84 13.31 -9.19
N VAL A 445 47.24 12.56 -8.27
CA VAL A 445 46.39 13.07 -7.22
C VAL A 445 46.96 12.73 -5.84
N LYS A 446 46.73 13.60 -4.87
CA LYS A 446 47.28 13.41 -3.53
C LYS A 446 46.21 12.87 -2.57
N GLN A 447 46.51 11.79 -1.86
CA GLN A 447 45.71 11.30 -0.76
C GLN A 447 45.83 12.27 0.43
N VAL A 448 44.68 12.68 0.95
CA VAL A 448 44.57 13.54 2.15
C VAL A 448 44.50 12.67 3.40
N ASN A 449 43.58 11.72 3.38
CA ASN A 449 43.40 10.73 4.43
C ASN A 449 42.79 9.44 3.87
N SER A 450 42.86 8.37 4.66
CA SER A 450 42.13 7.14 4.43
C SER A 450 41.56 6.66 5.75
N LYS A 451 40.37 6.04 5.69
CA LYS A 451 39.67 5.52 6.84
C LYS A 451 39.23 4.09 6.57
N PRO A 452 39.86 3.11 7.20
CA PRO A 452 39.33 1.76 7.22
C PRO A 452 38.13 1.70 8.22
N GLU A 453 37.06 1.03 7.79
CA GLU A 453 35.87 0.82 8.62
C GLU A 453 35.46 -0.64 8.58
N GLN A 454 35.22 -1.21 9.78
CA GLN A 454 34.70 -2.54 9.94
C GLN A 454 33.18 -2.51 9.80
N HIS A 455 32.64 -3.46 9.08
CA HIS A 455 31.19 -3.63 8.89
C HIS A 455 30.82 -5.10 9.06
N PHE A 456 29.55 -5.33 9.35
CA PHE A 456 28.94 -6.63 9.31
C PHE A 456 27.74 -6.59 8.37
N THR A 457 27.58 -7.64 7.56
CA THR A 457 26.40 -7.77 6.73
C THR A 457 25.15 -7.73 7.61
N GLN A 458 24.07 -7.16 7.09
CA GLN A 458 22.81 -7.01 7.81
C GLN A 458 21.78 -8.01 7.27
N PRO A 459 20.91 -8.54 8.12
CA PRO A 459 19.83 -9.40 7.64
C PRO A 459 18.91 -8.66 6.68
N PRO A 460 18.15 -9.38 5.84
CA PRO A 460 17.18 -8.75 4.97
C PRO A 460 16.15 -7.98 5.79
N ALA A 461 15.74 -6.82 5.30
CA ALA A 461 14.78 -6.00 6.01
C ALA A 461 13.39 -6.65 6.03
N ARG A 462 12.69 -6.57 7.19
CA ARG A 462 11.28 -6.94 7.27
C ARG A 462 10.43 -6.18 6.27
N TYR A 463 9.35 -6.78 5.80
CA TYR A 463 8.42 -6.13 4.88
C TYR A 463 7.75 -4.89 5.50
N SER A 464 7.69 -3.82 4.74
CA SER A 464 6.72 -2.73 4.94
C SER A 464 5.45 -3.00 4.14
N GLU A 465 4.37 -2.20 4.31
CA GLU A 465 3.19 -2.30 3.43
C GLU A 465 3.61 -2.17 1.95
N ALA A 466 4.49 -1.22 1.64
CA ALA A 466 4.96 -0.98 0.28
C ALA A 466 5.75 -2.16 -0.31
N THR A 467 6.72 -2.70 0.44
CA THR A 467 7.55 -3.81 -0.06
C THR A 467 6.78 -5.12 -0.13
N LEU A 468 5.79 -5.34 0.74
CA LEU A 468 4.91 -6.50 0.65
C LEU A 468 4.03 -6.45 -0.60
N ILE A 469 3.42 -5.29 -0.90
CA ILE A 469 2.65 -5.10 -2.14
C ILE A 469 3.51 -5.36 -3.36
N LYS A 470 4.72 -4.79 -3.38
CA LYS A 470 5.68 -5.01 -4.46
C LYS A 470 5.97 -6.49 -4.68
N THR A 471 6.27 -7.22 -3.60
CA THR A 471 6.55 -8.66 -3.69
C THR A 471 5.33 -9.46 -4.14
N LEU A 472 4.13 -9.13 -3.68
CA LEU A 472 2.89 -9.76 -4.14
C LEU A 472 2.67 -9.54 -5.64
N GLU A 473 2.84 -8.30 -6.11
CA GLU A 473 2.70 -7.93 -7.53
C GLU A 473 3.73 -8.64 -8.41
N GLU A 474 5.02 -8.60 -8.03
CA GLU A 474 6.12 -9.25 -8.76
C GLU A 474 5.93 -10.76 -8.89
N ASN A 475 5.25 -11.37 -7.92
CA ASN A 475 4.89 -12.79 -7.94
C ASN A 475 3.52 -13.06 -8.57
N GLY A 476 2.82 -12.08 -9.10
CA GLY A 476 1.50 -12.25 -9.72
C GLY A 476 0.36 -12.58 -8.74
N VAL A 477 0.59 -12.40 -7.43
CA VAL A 477 -0.36 -12.73 -6.36
C VAL A 477 -1.17 -11.50 -5.97
N GLY A 478 -2.49 -11.61 -6.06
CA GLY A 478 -3.40 -10.50 -5.82
C GLY A 478 -3.60 -9.58 -7.03
N ARG A 479 -4.48 -8.60 -6.87
CA ARG A 479 -4.83 -7.62 -7.91
C ARG A 479 -5.10 -6.26 -7.24
N PRO A 480 -5.24 -5.17 -7.98
CA PRO A 480 -5.50 -3.82 -7.44
C PRO A 480 -6.60 -3.76 -6.38
N SER A 481 -7.64 -4.57 -6.50
CA SER A 481 -8.75 -4.65 -5.55
C SER A 481 -8.42 -5.41 -4.26
N THR A 482 -7.38 -6.26 -4.21
CA THR A 482 -7.12 -7.18 -3.09
C THR A 482 -5.94 -6.78 -2.20
N TYR A 483 -4.99 -5.96 -2.65
CA TYR A 483 -3.80 -5.60 -1.86
C TYR A 483 -4.16 -4.95 -0.50
N ALA A 484 -4.93 -3.88 -0.52
CA ALA A 484 -5.31 -3.17 0.69
C ALA A 484 -6.18 -4.03 1.65
N PRO A 485 -7.22 -4.75 1.19
CA PRO A 485 -8.00 -5.66 2.03
C PRO A 485 -7.17 -6.79 2.65
N THR A 486 -6.22 -7.35 1.91
CA THR A 486 -5.33 -8.42 2.42
C THR A 486 -4.48 -7.92 3.58
N ILE A 487 -3.78 -6.79 3.39
CA ILE A 487 -2.95 -6.16 4.42
C ILE A 487 -3.79 -5.79 5.65
N GLU A 488 -4.99 -5.27 5.46
CA GLU A 488 -5.91 -4.97 6.57
C GLU A 488 -6.32 -6.25 7.31
N THR A 489 -6.61 -7.31 6.57
CA THR A 489 -7.11 -8.57 7.14
C THR A 489 -6.07 -9.25 8.01
N ILE A 490 -4.83 -9.41 7.55
CA ILE A 490 -3.77 -10.06 8.34
C ILE A 490 -3.45 -9.29 9.63
N GLN A 491 -3.55 -7.95 9.62
CA GLN A 491 -3.42 -7.12 10.81
C GLN A 491 -4.66 -7.22 11.72
N LYS A 492 -5.87 -7.18 11.17
CA LYS A 492 -7.12 -7.26 11.91
C LYS A 492 -7.32 -8.62 12.59
N ARG A 493 -6.79 -9.69 11.99
CA ARG A 493 -6.75 -11.03 12.57
C ARG A 493 -5.63 -11.21 13.58
N TYR A 494 -4.78 -10.21 13.76
CA TYR A 494 -3.62 -10.27 14.62
C TYR A 494 -2.63 -11.38 14.23
N TYR A 495 -2.53 -11.68 12.94
CA TYR A 495 -1.50 -12.59 12.43
C TYR A 495 -0.15 -11.90 12.35
N VAL A 496 -0.18 -10.61 12.09
CA VAL A 496 0.99 -9.74 12.06
C VAL A 496 0.72 -8.45 12.84
N ARG A 497 1.76 -7.85 13.37
CA ARG A 497 1.73 -6.50 13.93
C ARG A 497 2.64 -5.58 13.11
N LEU A 498 2.35 -4.30 13.14
CA LEU A 498 3.19 -3.29 12.50
C LEU A 498 4.01 -2.58 13.57
N ALA A 499 5.33 -2.80 13.59
CA ALA A 499 6.29 -2.13 14.46
C ALA A 499 7.28 -1.33 13.60
N ALA A 500 7.50 -0.06 13.92
CA ALA A 500 8.37 0.84 13.16
C ALA A 500 8.11 0.81 11.63
N LYS A 501 6.84 0.73 11.22
CA LYS A 501 6.39 0.61 9.82
C LYS A 501 6.78 -0.71 9.13
N ARG A 502 7.20 -1.74 9.87
CA ARG A 502 7.55 -3.07 9.39
C ARG A 502 6.63 -4.11 9.98
N PHE A 503 6.31 -5.13 9.20
CA PHE A 503 5.54 -6.27 9.68
C PHE A 503 6.41 -7.22 10.49
N GLU A 504 5.89 -7.62 11.64
CA GLU A 504 6.40 -8.70 12.46
C GLU A 504 5.30 -9.74 12.61
N PRO A 505 5.59 -11.03 12.44
CA PRO A 505 4.61 -12.07 12.73
C PRO A 505 4.28 -12.08 14.22
N THR A 506 3.11 -12.62 14.54
CA THR A 506 2.74 -12.93 15.92
C THR A 506 2.76 -14.44 16.09
N GLU A 507 2.85 -14.91 17.31
CA GLU A 507 2.73 -16.34 17.65
C GLU A 507 1.46 -16.98 17.03
N LEU A 508 0.33 -16.25 17.05
CA LEU A 508 -0.90 -16.69 16.40
C LEU A 508 -0.75 -16.81 14.88
N GLY A 509 -0.05 -15.86 14.27
CA GLY A 509 0.25 -15.89 12.83
C GLY A 509 1.13 -17.09 12.47
N GLU A 510 2.15 -17.37 13.26
CA GLU A 510 3.05 -18.51 13.06
C GLU A 510 2.32 -19.85 13.18
N ILE A 511 1.46 -20.02 14.21
CA ILE A 511 0.62 -21.20 14.38
C ILE A 511 -0.30 -21.39 13.17
N VAL A 512 -1.02 -20.35 12.76
CA VAL A 512 -1.94 -20.44 11.62
C VAL A 512 -1.18 -20.74 10.34
N ASN A 513 -0.06 -20.08 10.09
CA ASN A 513 0.76 -20.34 8.91
C ASN A 513 1.28 -21.79 8.88
N LYS A 514 1.78 -22.29 10.00
CA LYS A 514 2.27 -23.69 10.10
C LYS A 514 1.17 -24.66 9.69
N LEU A 515 -0.03 -24.53 10.24
CA LEU A 515 -1.16 -25.39 9.92
C LEU A 515 -1.58 -25.28 8.45
N ILE A 516 -1.60 -24.07 7.89
CA ILE A 516 -1.97 -23.89 6.47
C ILE A 516 -0.89 -24.47 5.55
N VAL A 517 0.38 -24.30 5.86
CA VAL A 517 1.49 -24.90 5.08
C VAL A 517 1.44 -26.42 5.10
N GLU A 518 1.12 -27.02 6.26
CA GLU A 518 1.11 -28.46 6.46
C GLU A 518 -0.08 -29.15 5.77
N TYR A 519 -1.28 -28.58 5.90
CA TYR A 519 -2.51 -29.22 5.43
C TYR A 519 -3.06 -28.69 4.10
N PHE A 520 -2.64 -27.49 3.69
CA PHE A 520 -3.12 -26.79 2.48
C PHE A 520 -1.95 -26.19 1.69
N PRO A 521 -0.98 -27.01 1.25
CA PRO A 521 0.24 -26.52 0.61
C PRO A 521 -0.02 -25.71 -0.65
N ASP A 522 -1.04 -26.07 -1.45
CA ASP A 522 -1.40 -25.36 -2.66
C ASP A 522 -1.92 -23.93 -2.38
N ILE A 523 -2.64 -23.73 -1.27
CA ILE A 523 -3.16 -22.41 -0.88
C ILE A 523 -2.04 -21.42 -0.56
N VAL A 524 -0.90 -21.90 -0.09
CA VAL A 524 0.29 -21.08 0.25
C VAL A 524 1.40 -21.18 -0.79
N ASN A 525 1.14 -21.87 -1.89
CA ASN A 525 2.05 -21.91 -3.03
C ASN A 525 1.88 -20.64 -3.89
N VAL A 526 2.96 -19.88 -4.00
CA VAL A 526 2.97 -18.59 -4.74
C VAL A 526 2.67 -18.82 -6.22
N THR A 527 3.32 -19.80 -6.84
CA THR A 527 3.15 -20.12 -8.27
C THR A 527 1.71 -20.58 -8.57
N PHE A 528 1.18 -21.50 -7.77
CA PHE A 528 -0.20 -21.97 -7.90
C PHE A 528 -1.23 -20.84 -7.78
N THR A 529 -1.02 -19.94 -6.80
CA THR A 529 -1.93 -18.80 -6.62
C THR A 529 -1.82 -17.79 -7.77
N ALA A 530 -0.61 -17.55 -8.28
CA ALA A 530 -0.41 -16.69 -9.45
C ALA A 530 -1.05 -17.25 -10.71
N GLU A 531 -0.92 -18.58 -10.96
CA GLU A 531 -1.59 -19.27 -12.06
C GLU A 531 -3.11 -19.18 -11.94
N MET A 532 -3.63 -19.32 -10.72
CA MET A 532 -5.07 -19.17 -10.48
C MET A 532 -5.56 -17.75 -10.75
N GLU A 533 -4.80 -16.72 -10.35
CA GLU A 533 -5.10 -15.32 -10.71
C GLU A 533 -5.07 -15.11 -12.23
N GLY A 534 -4.11 -15.73 -12.94
CA GLY A 534 -4.04 -15.71 -14.39
C GLY A 534 -5.26 -16.38 -15.04
N LYS A 535 -5.71 -17.54 -14.55
CA LYS A 535 -6.93 -18.19 -15.04
C LYS A 535 -8.18 -17.33 -14.83
N LEU A 536 -8.27 -16.60 -13.73
CA LEU A 536 -9.36 -15.64 -13.51
C LEU A 536 -9.32 -14.45 -14.47
N ASP A 537 -8.12 -14.01 -14.87
CA ASP A 537 -7.98 -13.00 -15.91
C ASP A 537 -8.29 -13.55 -17.31
N ASP A 538 -8.01 -14.84 -17.58
CA ASP A 538 -8.43 -15.52 -18.81
C ASP A 538 -9.96 -15.68 -18.91
N VAL A 539 -10.67 -15.88 -17.78
CA VAL A 539 -12.14 -15.83 -17.73
C VAL A 539 -12.63 -14.43 -18.09
N GLU A 540 -11.98 -13.38 -17.59
CA GLU A 540 -12.35 -11.97 -17.83
C GLU A 540 -12.31 -11.57 -19.31
N VAL A 541 -11.50 -12.25 -20.12
CA VAL A 541 -11.39 -12.03 -21.57
C VAL A 541 -12.03 -13.13 -22.40
N GLY A 542 -12.86 -13.99 -21.78
CA GLY A 542 -13.63 -15.04 -22.45
C GLY A 542 -12.81 -16.24 -22.96
N LYS A 543 -11.54 -16.39 -22.53
CA LYS A 543 -10.68 -17.50 -22.95
C LYS A 543 -10.89 -18.79 -22.14
N GLU A 544 -11.40 -18.68 -20.94
CA GLU A 544 -11.60 -19.81 -20.03
C GLU A 544 -13.00 -19.76 -19.40
N GLN A 545 -13.57 -20.92 -19.10
CA GLN A 545 -14.87 -21.04 -18.43
C GLN A 545 -14.71 -21.05 -16.92
N TRP A 546 -15.38 -20.15 -16.21
CA TRP A 546 -15.24 -19.99 -14.79
C TRP A 546 -15.54 -21.26 -13.97
N ARG A 547 -16.56 -22.04 -14.37
CA ARG A 547 -16.92 -23.30 -13.69
C ARG A 547 -15.81 -24.35 -13.78
N ARG A 548 -15.12 -24.41 -14.91
CA ARG A 548 -13.99 -25.30 -15.12
C ARG A 548 -12.80 -24.90 -14.24
N VAL A 549 -12.54 -23.61 -14.12
CA VAL A 549 -11.50 -23.08 -13.23
C VAL A 549 -11.77 -23.49 -11.78
N ILE A 550 -13.03 -23.35 -11.32
CA ILE A 550 -13.43 -23.73 -9.97
C ILE A 550 -13.33 -25.24 -9.76
N ASP A 551 -13.82 -26.05 -10.71
CA ASP A 551 -13.81 -27.52 -10.61
C ASP A 551 -12.37 -28.06 -10.51
N THR A 552 -11.47 -27.54 -11.36
CA THR A 552 -10.05 -27.91 -11.35
C THR A 552 -9.39 -27.58 -10.01
N PHE A 553 -9.76 -26.47 -9.37
CA PHE A 553 -9.28 -26.11 -8.06
C PHE A 553 -9.91 -26.96 -6.95
N TYR A 554 -11.24 -27.12 -6.96
CA TYR A 554 -11.96 -27.66 -5.82
C TYR A 554 -11.74 -29.17 -5.60
N LYS A 555 -11.57 -29.95 -6.67
CA LYS A 555 -11.37 -31.40 -6.57
C LYS A 555 -10.15 -31.81 -5.73
N PRO A 556 -8.93 -31.28 -5.93
CA PRO A 556 -7.81 -31.57 -5.04
C PRO A 556 -8.00 -30.92 -3.66
N PHE A 557 -8.48 -29.66 -3.62
CA PHE A 557 -8.68 -28.92 -2.38
C PHE A 557 -9.65 -29.60 -1.39
N SER A 558 -10.73 -30.22 -1.88
CA SER A 558 -11.69 -30.93 -1.04
C SER A 558 -11.05 -32.13 -0.31
N LYS A 559 -10.07 -32.80 -0.92
CA LYS A 559 -9.32 -33.88 -0.31
C LYS A 559 -8.40 -33.38 0.81
N GLU A 560 -7.74 -32.22 0.59
CA GLU A 560 -6.95 -31.55 1.62
C GLU A 560 -7.82 -31.13 2.80
N VAL A 561 -9.03 -30.62 2.56
CA VAL A 561 -10.00 -30.26 3.59
C VAL A 561 -10.39 -31.48 4.42
N ALA A 562 -10.75 -32.59 3.79
CA ALA A 562 -11.12 -33.82 4.48
C ALA A 562 -9.95 -34.34 5.36
N LYS A 563 -8.75 -34.38 4.80
CA LYS A 563 -7.54 -34.74 5.53
C LYS A 563 -7.29 -33.84 6.76
N ALA A 564 -7.43 -32.51 6.57
CA ALA A 564 -7.23 -31.55 7.66
C ALA A 564 -8.29 -31.66 8.76
N GLU A 565 -9.54 -31.98 8.43
CA GLU A 565 -10.61 -32.21 9.42
C GLU A 565 -10.32 -33.41 10.31
N GLU A 566 -9.79 -34.49 9.73
CA GLU A 566 -9.47 -35.73 10.42
C GLU A 566 -8.16 -35.62 11.20
N GLU A 567 -7.05 -35.30 10.53
CA GLU A 567 -5.70 -35.44 11.07
C GLU A 567 -5.21 -34.24 11.90
N MET A 568 -5.76 -33.00 11.62
CA MET A 568 -5.26 -31.83 12.31
C MET A 568 -5.54 -31.89 13.81
N GLU A 569 -4.48 -31.85 14.61
CA GLU A 569 -4.58 -31.84 16.06
C GLU A 569 -5.09 -30.52 16.62
N LYS A 570 -5.75 -30.57 17.77
CA LYS A 570 -6.19 -29.36 18.48
C LYS A 570 -5.00 -28.71 19.18
N ILE A 571 -4.66 -27.51 18.73
CA ILE A 571 -3.62 -26.71 19.36
C ILE A 571 -4.21 -25.95 20.55
N GLN A 572 -3.77 -26.29 21.75
CA GLN A 572 -4.06 -25.51 22.94
C GLN A 572 -2.99 -24.42 23.06
N ILE A 573 -3.39 -23.17 22.84
CA ILE A 573 -2.54 -22.03 23.19
C ILE A 573 -2.49 -22.03 24.72
N LYS A 574 -1.37 -22.46 25.29
CA LYS A 574 -1.18 -22.50 26.75
C LYS A 574 -1.22 -21.07 27.28
N ASP A 575 -2.06 -20.88 28.29
CA ASP A 575 -2.07 -19.64 29.04
C ASP A 575 -0.74 -19.53 29.82
N GLU A 576 0.03 -18.48 29.63
CA GLU A 576 1.26 -18.24 30.37
C GLU A 576 0.90 -17.67 31.77
N PRO A 577 1.49 -18.14 32.88
CA PRO A 577 1.28 -17.53 34.20
C PRO A 577 1.70 -16.05 34.17
N ALA A 578 0.87 -15.19 34.71
CA ALA A 578 1.15 -13.75 34.77
C ALA A 578 2.08 -13.38 35.96
N GLY A 579 2.24 -14.28 36.92
CA GLY A 579 3.10 -14.09 38.10
C GLY A 579 2.45 -13.27 39.23
N PHE A 580 1.13 -13.02 39.15
CA PHE A 580 0.36 -12.33 40.19
C PHE A 580 -1.08 -12.85 40.21
N ASP A 581 -1.79 -12.58 41.30
CA ASP A 581 -3.14 -13.04 41.55
C ASP A 581 -4.20 -12.02 41.16
N CYS A 582 -5.42 -12.50 40.90
CA CYS A 582 -6.56 -11.66 40.54
C CYS A 582 -7.05 -10.84 41.75
N GLU A 583 -7.11 -9.53 41.59
CA GLU A 583 -7.57 -8.59 42.60
C GLU A 583 -9.03 -8.80 43.02
N VAL A 584 -9.83 -9.51 42.19
CA VAL A 584 -11.27 -9.73 42.43
C VAL A 584 -11.55 -11.03 43.17
N CYS A 585 -10.83 -12.11 42.87
CA CYS A 585 -11.14 -13.44 43.41
C CYS A 585 -9.92 -14.20 43.97
N GLY A 586 -8.74 -13.63 43.98
CA GLY A 586 -7.51 -14.24 44.48
C GLY A 586 -6.95 -15.40 43.65
N SER A 587 -7.58 -15.76 42.53
CA SER A 587 -7.06 -16.84 41.66
C SER A 587 -5.89 -16.33 40.81
N PRO A 588 -4.94 -17.19 40.39
CA PRO A 588 -3.81 -16.78 39.58
C PRO A 588 -4.26 -16.07 38.27
N MET A 589 -3.58 -14.99 37.92
CA MET A 589 -3.75 -14.36 36.62
C MET A 589 -2.91 -15.08 35.57
N VAL A 590 -3.44 -15.12 34.35
CA VAL A 590 -2.77 -15.75 33.20
C VAL A 590 -2.77 -14.78 32.01
N ILE A 591 -1.75 -14.90 31.18
CA ILE A 591 -1.65 -14.14 29.94
C ILE A 591 -2.43 -14.89 28.85
N LYS A 592 -3.52 -14.31 28.40
CA LYS A 592 -4.33 -14.84 27.29
C LYS A 592 -4.13 -14.03 26.02
N LEU A 593 -4.18 -14.72 24.89
CA LEU A 593 -4.16 -14.09 23.57
C LEU A 593 -5.58 -13.67 23.18
N GLY A 594 -5.87 -12.37 23.20
CA GLY A 594 -7.13 -11.76 22.77
C GLY A 594 -7.13 -11.35 21.30
N ARG A 595 -8.24 -10.75 20.87
CA ARG A 595 -8.40 -10.20 19.52
C ARG A 595 -7.42 -9.04 19.22
N PHE A 596 -6.99 -8.34 20.26
CA PHE A 596 -6.15 -7.15 20.15
C PHE A 596 -4.73 -7.37 20.71
N GLY A 597 -4.36 -8.61 21.00
CA GLY A 597 -3.07 -8.99 21.57
C GLY A 597 -3.18 -9.71 22.89
N LYS A 598 -2.04 -9.93 23.54
CA LYS A 598 -1.97 -10.54 24.87
C LYS A 598 -2.58 -9.59 25.92
N PHE A 599 -3.28 -10.17 26.91
CA PHE A 599 -3.86 -9.46 28.04
C PHE A 599 -3.87 -10.38 29.26
N TYR A 600 -3.90 -9.81 30.45
CA TYR A 600 -4.06 -10.58 31.69
C TYR A 600 -5.54 -10.95 31.88
N ALA A 601 -5.80 -12.19 32.21
CA ALA A 601 -7.12 -12.71 32.52
C ALA A 601 -7.08 -13.59 33.77
N CYS A 602 -8.12 -13.59 34.55
CA CYS A 602 -8.26 -14.51 35.67
C CYS A 602 -8.38 -15.95 35.19
N SER A 603 -7.62 -16.87 35.82
CA SER A 603 -7.66 -18.30 35.49
C SER A 603 -9.00 -18.94 35.85
N ASN A 604 -9.76 -18.33 36.77
CA ASN A 604 -11.09 -18.79 37.23
C ASN A 604 -12.24 -18.37 36.29
N PHE A 605 -11.97 -18.13 35.02
CA PHE A 605 -13.03 -17.92 34.03
C PHE A 605 -13.78 -19.24 33.76
N PRO A 606 -15.13 -19.27 33.71
CA PRO A 606 -16.06 -18.14 33.57
C PRO A 606 -16.60 -17.49 34.85
N ASP A 607 -16.26 -18.01 36.03
CA ASP A 607 -16.78 -17.53 37.31
C ASP A 607 -16.23 -16.13 37.67
N CYS A 608 -14.97 -15.92 37.40
CA CYS A 608 -14.38 -14.59 37.45
C CYS A 608 -13.99 -14.12 36.04
N ARG A 609 -14.53 -12.96 35.64
CA ARG A 609 -14.29 -12.39 34.31
C ARG A 609 -13.32 -11.22 34.33
N HIS A 610 -12.54 -11.09 35.42
CA HIS A 610 -11.57 -10.01 35.54
C HIS A 610 -10.50 -10.10 34.46
N THR A 611 -10.24 -8.98 33.78
CA THR A 611 -9.22 -8.86 32.75
C THR A 611 -8.48 -7.54 32.88
N GLN A 612 -7.17 -7.55 32.64
CA GLN A 612 -6.33 -6.37 32.70
C GLN A 612 -5.46 -6.27 31.45
N ALA A 613 -5.29 -5.07 30.93
CA ALA A 613 -4.38 -4.84 29.79
C ALA A 613 -2.92 -5.03 30.22
N ILE A 614 -2.11 -5.69 29.40
CA ILE A 614 -0.66 -5.67 29.60
C ILE A 614 -0.14 -4.28 29.25
N VAL A 615 0.27 -3.53 30.28
CA VAL A 615 0.83 -2.20 30.13
C VAL A 615 2.35 -2.27 30.20
N LYS A 616 3.01 -1.46 29.38
CA LYS A 616 4.45 -1.36 29.41
C LYS A 616 4.84 -0.16 30.27
N GLU A 617 5.35 -0.45 31.45
CA GLU A 617 5.96 0.58 32.31
C GLU A 617 7.28 1.06 31.70
N ILE A 618 7.55 2.33 31.80
CA ILE A 618 8.79 2.93 31.27
C ILE A 618 9.85 3.17 32.37
N GLY A 619 9.57 2.72 33.61
CA GLY A 619 10.47 2.86 34.74
C GLY A 619 10.61 4.30 35.24
N VAL A 620 9.59 5.12 35.04
CA VAL A 620 9.57 6.54 35.46
C VAL A 620 8.39 6.77 36.38
N GLU A 621 8.64 7.31 37.54
CA GLU A 621 7.62 7.76 38.50
C GLU A 621 6.77 8.89 37.90
N CYS A 622 5.49 8.91 38.22
CA CYS A 622 4.60 9.96 37.70
C CYS A 622 4.97 11.35 38.23
N PRO A 623 5.32 12.30 37.36
CA PRO A 623 5.74 13.63 37.79
C PRO A 623 4.60 14.48 38.36
N SER A 624 3.36 13.98 38.34
CA SER A 624 2.20 14.70 38.89
C SER A 624 1.77 14.18 40.26
N CYS A 625 1.68 12.85 40.45
CA CYS A 625 1.20 12.29 41.71
C CYS A 625 2.30 11.68 42.57
N HIS A 626 3.50 11.43 42.04
CA HIS A 626 4.64 10.82 42.73
C HIS A 626 4.35 9.49 43.46
N GLN A 627 3.28 8.80 43.04
CA GLN A 627 2.82 7.54 43.62
C GLN A 627 2.58 6.45 42.56
N GLY A 628 2.40 6.86 41.32
CA GLY A 628 2.19 5.96 40.21
C GLY A 628 3.39 5.90 39.27
N GLN A 629 3.41 4.86 38.40
CA GLN A 629 4.41 4.72 37.36
C GLN A 629 3.85 5.19 36.01
N ILE A 630 4.72 5.73 35.19
CA ILE A 630 4.34 6.11 33.81
C ILE A 630 4.32 4.86 32.92
N ILE A 631 3.22 4.69 32.20
CA ILE A 631 2.97 3.58 31.29
C ILE A 631 2.73 4.07 29.87
N GLU A 632 3.11 3.21 28.90
CA GLU A 632 2.75 3.42 27.49
C GLU A 632 1.28 3.07 27.28
N ARG A 633 0.50 4.02 26.74
CA ARG A 633 -0.91 3.85 26.37
C ARG A 633 -1.13 4.18 24.89
N LYS A 634 -2.21 3.66 24.32
CA LYS A 634 -2.63 3.98 22.95
C LYS A 634 -4.02 4.59 22.94
N THR A 635 -4.19 5.65 22.17
CA THR A 635 -5.51 6.24 21.91
C THR A 635 -6.37 5.30 21.07
N LYS A 636 -7.69 5.55 20.97
CA LYS A 636 -8.61 4.84 20.07
C LYS A 636 -8.13 4.86 18.60
N ARG A 637 -7.31 5.84 18.22
CA ARG A 637 -6.68 5.96 16.89
C ARG A 637 -5.29 5.31 16.82
N ASN A 638 -4.92 4.46 17.80
CA ASN A 638 -3.65 3.74 17.89
C ASN A 638 -2.40 4.64 17.97
N ARG A 639 -2.54 5.89 18.45
CA ARG A 639 -1.42 6.80 18.68
C ARG A 639 -0.89 6.58 20.10
N LEU A 640 0.44 6.37 20.23
CA LEU A 640 1.12 6.20 21.50
C LEU A 640 1.10 7.50 22.30
N PHE A 641 0.87 7.39 23.59
CA PHE A 641 1.04 8.45 24.58
C PHE A 641 1.46 7.81 25.92
N TYR A 642 1.92 8.61 26.82
CA TYR A 642 2.36 8.19 28.15
C TYR A 642 1.36 8.72 29.19
N GLY A 643 1.03 7.89 30.18
CA GLY A 643 0.08 8.28 31.22
C GLY A 643 0.38 7.58 32.53
N CYS A 644 -0.14 8.10 33.63
CA CYS A 644 -0.03 7.47 34.93
C CYS A 644 -0.84 6.15 34.97
N ASN A 645 -0.28 5.12 35.64
CA ASN A 645 -0.97 3.84 35.84
C ASN A 645 -2.14 3.95 36.85
N ARG A 646 -2.18 5.01 37.65
CA ARG A 646 -3.24 5.32 38.64
C ARG A 646 -4.43 6.10 38.06
N TYR A 647 -4.60 6.12 36.74
CA TYR A 647 -5.83 6.68 36.17
C TYR A 647 -7.05 5.86 36.62
N PRO A 648 -8.18 6.46 37.10
CA PRO A 648 -8.53 7.88 37.00
C PRO A 648 -8.08 8.78 38.18
N GLU A 649 -7.46 8.27 39.26
CA GLU A 649 -7.05 9.09 40.41
C GLU A 649 -5.96 10.09 40.01
N CYS A 650 -5.16 9.78 38.99
CA CYS A 650 -4.18 10.69 38.43
C CYS A 650 -4.35 10.77 36.89
N GLU A 651 -4.68 11.95 36.41
CA GLU A 651 -4.95 12.20 34.98
C GLU A 651 -3.69 12.61 34.19
N PHE A 652 -2.50 12.42 34.73
CA PHE A 652 -1.26 12.80 34.04
C PHE A 652 -1.15 12.12 32.69
N THR A 653 -0.89 12.91 31.63
CA THR A 653 -0.63 12.42 30.26
C THR A 653 0.45 13.24 29.57
N SER A 654 1.26 12.58 28.73
CA SER A 654 2.27 13.21 27.87
C SER A 654 2.32 12.53 26.51
N TRP A 655 2.51 13.33 25.44
CA TRP A 655 2.73 12.80 24.10
C TRP A 655 4.17 12.39 23.84
N ASP A 656 5.12 12.99 24.55
CA ASP A 656 6.53 12.68 24.50
C ASP A 656 6.92 11.90 25.77
N LYS A 657 7.95 11.05 25.67
CA LYS A 657 8.33 10.11 26.72
C LYS A 657 8.96 10.86 27.90
N PRO A 658 8.37 10.87 29.13
CA PRO A 658 9.03 11.40 30.33
C PRO A 658 10.33 10.64 30.63
N VAL A 659 11.36 11.33 31.09
CA VAL A 659 12.71 10.76 31.37
C VAL A 659 13.03 10.58 32.83
N GLY A 660 12.09 10.88 33.74
CA GLY A 660 12.26 10.69 35.19
C GLY A 660 13.23 11.70 35.85
N ARG A 661 13.43 12.86 35.23
CA ARG A 661 14.23 13.96 35.77
C ARG A 661 13.46 15.25 35.65
N ASP A 662 13.68 16.14 36.61
CA ASP A 662 13.10 17.48 36.61
C ASP A 662 14.00 18.48 35.89
N CYS A 663 13.37 19.51 35.37
CA CYS A 663 14.05 20.61 34.70
C CYS A 663 14.87 21.44 35.70
N PRO A 664 16.18 21.64 35.50
CA PRO A 664 17.03 22.42 36.41
C PRO A 664 16.65 23.88 36.43
N LYS A 665 15.86 24.41 35.50
CA LYS A 665 15.45 25.80 35.44
C LYS A 665 14.10 26.06 36.12
N CYS A 666 13.11 25.16 35.95
CA CYS A 666 11.74 25.44 36.39
C CYS A 666 11.10 24.32 37.22
N GLY A 667 11.81 23.22 37.52
CA GLY A 667 11.30 22.09 38.30
C GLY A 667 10.24 21.24 37.64
N ASN A 668 9.86 21.53 36.37
CA ASN A 668 8.92 20.66 35.63
C ASN A 668 9.65 19.46 35.05
N PHE A 669 8.91 18.39 34.74
CA PHE A 669 9.50 17.16 34.19
C PHE A 669 10.13 17.37 32.81
N LEU A 670 11.20 16.64 32.57
CA LEU A 670 11.86 16.54 31.27
C LEU A 670 11.26 15.39 30.45
N MET A 671 11.21 15.57 29.12
CA MET A 671 10.69 14.59 28.21
C MET A 671 11.57 14.46 26.95
N GLU A 672 11.63 13.24 26.39
CA GLU A 672 12.37 12.91 25.17
C GLU A 672 11.52 13.24 23.95
N LYS A 673 11.93 14.22 23.16
CA LYS A 673 11.27 14.68 21.94
C LYS A 673 12.06 14.26 20.70
N LYS A 674 11.37 13.79 19.65
CA LYS A 674 11.99 13.50 18.36
C LYS A 674 12.27 14.80 17.59
N VAL A 675 13.50 14.98 17.11
CA VAL A 675 13.92 16.18 16.39
C VAL A 675 13.82 15.99 14.87
N ARG A 676 13.56 17.08 14.15
CA ARG A 676 13.54 17.10 12.68
C ARG A 676 14.95 16.78 12.16
N GLY A 677 15.10 15.75 11.31
CA GLY A 677 16.39 15.31 10.79
C GLY A 677 16.98 14.06 11.45
N GLY A 678 16.24 13.43 12.39
CA GLY A 678 16.68 12.24 13.13
C GLY A 678 17.38 12.57 14.45
N GLY A 679 17.29 11.63 15.40
CA GLY A 679 17.78 11.81 16.75
C GLY A 679 16.69 12.21 17.75
N LYS A 680 17.08 12.24 19.03
CA LYS A 680 16.23 12.56 20.17
C LYS A 680 16.87 13.70 20.94
N GLN A 681 16.05 14.53 21.56
CA GLN A 681 16.48 15.63 22.42
C GLN A 681 15.64 15.63 23.68
N VAL A 682 16.28 15.82 24.83
CA VAL A 682 15.57 15.96 26.07
C VAL A 682 15.22 17.44 26.25
N VAL A 683 13.94 17.70 26.44
CA VAL A 683 13.41 19.07 26.56
C VAL A 683 12.50 19.18 27.79
N CYS A 684 12.43 20.37 28.37
CA CYS A 684 11.48 20.67 29.41
C CYS A 684 10.04 20.68 28.89
N SER A 685 9.09 20.15 29.66
CA SER A 685 7.68 20.16 29.33
C SER A 685 7.07 21.55 29.10
N LYS A 686 7.65 22.59 29.68
CA LYS A 686 7.32 24.01 29.46
C LYS A 686 8.16 24.70 28.38
N GLY A 687 9.19 24.03 27.85
CA GLY A 687 10.05 24.60 26.80
C GLY A 687 11.21 25.48 27.30
N ASP A 688 11.41 25.57 28.61
CA ASP A 688 12.39 26.50 29.21
C ASP A 688 13.84 25.97 29.23
N TYR A 689 14.04 24.70 28.84
CA TYR A 689 15.32 24.01 28.87
C TYR A 689 15.41 22.92 27.81
N GLU A 690 16.56 22.83 27.15
CA GLU A 690 16.88 21.80 26.17
C GLU A 690 18.29 21.29 26.42
N GLU A 691 18.48 19.96 26.35
CA GLU A 691 19.79 19.31 26.34
C GLU A 691 20.33 19.17 24.91
N GLU A 692 21.64 18.90 24.78
CA GLU A 692 22.24 18.62 23.46
C GLU A 692 21.60 17.39 22.79
N LYS A 693 21.56 17.41 21.45
CA LYS A 693 20.97 16.34 20.68
C LYS A 693 21.75 15.03 20.87
N ILE A 694 21.07 14.00 21.28
CA ILE A 694 21.59 12.62 21.28
C ILE A 694 21.41 12.06 19.86
N LYS A 695 22.52 11.73 19.20
CA LYS A 695 22.55 11.16 17.84
C LYS A 695 21.94 9.77 17.77
#